data_a8543164e91a3b6a976221f793143c54
#
_entry.id   a8543164e91a3b6a976221f793143c54
#
_cell.length_a   1.000
_cell.length_b   1.000
_cell.length_c   1.000
_cell.angle_alpha   90.00
_cell.angle_beta   90.00
_cell.angle_gamma   90.00
#
_symmetry.space_group_name_H-M   'P 1'
#
loop_
_entity.id
_entity.type
_entity.pdbx_description
1 polymer ?
#
loop_
_entity_poly.entity_id
_entity_poly.type
_entity_poly.pdbx_seq_one_letter_code
_entity_poly.pdbx_strand_id
1 'polypeptide(L)'
;MRRILSTFILLCAVAIRVATAQTAYWITADDSLRNEPNTWMEFRKDFTLKKRPKKVEARIAADSKYWLWVNGALAVFEGGLKRGPNRTDTYYDVVDLSPYLRKGHNDVRVLLCYFGKPGFSHVSSGQSAVIVDASSIGLVSDASWQSQRLKAYQTCGEPYTNFRLAESNIRYVARMEGQNDLKPSLEIGTWGDGAWGKLAVRPIPQWRDYGVRTAHYDTGEDDQGNVVLSVRLPYNMQMTPCFDVTDEAEGTCIRIETDHVRGGSDNCVRAEYITRKGRQRYESLGWMNGDVLRIIYPKSARLTVHSISYRETGYDCDFEGTFTCSDSIINRFWQKAMRTLYVNMRDNYFDCPDRERAQWWGDATILMGQSFYQLSPRANALVRKAIHELVDWQKEDGTLFSPIPAQNWDQELPAQSLTSISTYGFWYYYMHTGDRETMAYVYPAMRRYLSLWTLDDDGLTYERQGGWPWGDWGTDVDMRLILAAWHYLALQSAINVAELTGHEEDVSDYKQQMQSVMTAFNRCWNGYAYRHPTYHGATDDRVQAMAVVSGLADSTKYERIYETICSQEYASPYMEKYVYEALMRMGHGDYALERFKKRFGQMIADTCHTTLYEGWQEGGYGGGSTNHAWSGGMLTDICEQILGIRPTVAGWKEAIIHPAVSPIHEASIVIPTVKGKLMYAFKDEGNIFRATISIPKGMTVHFIAPNGYALNQRHEMSLKAGTHELVFYKQSP
;
A
#
# COMPACT_ATOMS: atom_id res chain seq x y z
N MET A 1 57.46 34.20 -66.15
CA MET A 1 56.14 33.85 -66.55
C MET A 1 55.58 32.97 -65.44
N ARG A 2 54.83 33.57 -64.51
CA ARG A 2 54.19 32.86 -63.40
C ARG A 2 52.70 32.86 -63.64
N ARG A 3 52.11 31.67 -63.73
CA ARG A 3 50.68 31.50 -63.73
C ARG A 3 50.17 31.50 -62.28
N ILE A 4 49.24 32.39 -61.97
CA ILE A 4 48.52 32.45 -60.70
C ILE A 4 47.28 31.66 -60.88
N LEU A 5 47.13 30.60 -60.08
CA LEU A 5 45.96 29.77 -59.96
C LEU A 5 45.06 30.33 -58.84
N SER A 6 43.90 30.87 -59.18
CA SER A 6 42.93 31.34 -58.22
C SER A 6 42.01 30.17 -57.82
N THR A 7 42.08 29.77 -56.58
CA THR A 7 41.21 28.77 -56.00
C THR A 7 40.02 29.49 -55.35
N PHE A 8 38.82 29.26 -55.91
CA PHE A 8 37.57 29.71 -55.26
C PHE A 8 37.22 28.72 -54.15
N ILE A 9 37.22 29.19 -52.92
CA ILE A 9 36.73 28.48 -51.75
C ILE A 9 35.23 28.81 -51.63
N LEU A 10 34.35 27.85 -51.93
CA LEU A 10 32.92 27.93 -51.72
C LEU A 10 32.63 27.60 -50.26
N LEU A 11 32.40 28.62 -49.44
CA LEU A 11 31.89 28.43 -48.04
C LEU A 11 30.42 28.02 -48.11
N CYS A 12 30.13 26.75 -48.00
CA CYS A 12 28.80 26.28 -47.63
C CYS A 12 28.57 26.54 -46.15
N ALA A 13 27.86 27.61 -45.81
CA ALA A 13 27.33 27.81 -44.49
C ALA A 13 26.20 26.80 -44.21
N VAL A 14 26.53 25.66 -43.58
CA VAL A 14 25.56 24.78 -43.03
C VAL A 14 25.01 25.46 -41.77
N ALA A 15 23.84 26.08 -41.88
CA ALA A 15 23.11 26.55 -40.74
C ALA A 15 22.66 25.35 -39.90
N ILE A 16 23.44 24.95 -38.93
CA ILE A 16 23.03 24.05 -37.89
C ILE A 16 21.96 24.83 -37.11
N ARG A 17 20.68 24.59 -37.43
CA ARG A 17 19.60 24.94 -36.50
C ARG A 17 19.80 24.09 -35.26
N VAL A 18 20.47 24.64 -34.25
CA VAL A 18 20.34 24.15 -32.88
C VAL A 18 18.84 24.31 -32.56
N ALA A 19 18.12 23.25 -32.62
CA ALA A 19 16.78 23.21 -32.04
C ALA A 19 17.00 23.50 -30.55
N THR A 20 16.75 24.75 -30.13
CA THR A 20 16.63 25.06 -28.69
C THR A 20 15.57 24.08 -28.15
N ALA A 21 16.00 23.22 -27.22
CA ALA A 21 15.06 22.34 -26.55
C ALA A 21 13.97 23.22 -25.93
N GLN A 22 12.74 22.99 -26.32
CA GLN A 22 11.62 23.79 -25.86
C GLN A 22 11.44 23.47 -24.37
N THR A 23 11.47 24.49 -23.51
CA THR A 23 11.38 24.35 -22.06
C THR A 23 9.92 24.10 -21.67
N ALA A 24 9.65 23.09 -20.87
CA ALA A 24 8.35 22.87 -20.25
C ALA A 24 8.24 23.73 -18.98
N TYR A 25 7.06 24.31 -18.78
CA TYR A 25 6.73 25.12 -17.61
C TYR A 25 5.61 24.47 -16.79
N TRP A 26 5.65 24.67 -15.49
CA TRP A 26 4.48 24.51 -14.66
C TRP A 26 3.44 25.56 -15.07
N ILE A 27 2.28 25.11 -15.46
CA ILE A 27 1.18 25.97 -15.91
C ILE A 27 -0.04 25.85 -15.01
N THR A 28 -0.75 26.96 -14.84
CA THR A 28 -1.99 27.06 -14.08
C THR A 28 -3.02 27.92 -14.83
N ALA A 29 -4.28 27.91 -14.40
CA ALA A 29 -5.30 28.78 -14.97
C ALA A 29 -5.19 30.21 -14.42
N ASP A 30 -5.56 31.19 -15.25
CA ASP A 30 -5.70 32.61 -14.85
C ASP A 30 -7.04 32.81 -14.12
N ASP A 31 -7.09 32.39 -12.86
CA ASP A 31 -8.23 32.52 -11.96
C ASP A 31 -7.73 32.82 -10.54
N SER A 32 -8.31 33.82 -9.88
CA SER A 32 -7.91 34.24 -8.53
C SER A 32 -8.14 33.17 -7.46
N LEU A 33 -9.05 32.22 -7.70
CA LEU A 33 -9.37 31.10 -6.79
C LEU A 33 -8.65 29.80 -7.16
N ARG A 34 -7.64 29.86 -8.04
CA ARG A 34 -6.94 28.67 -8.53
C ARG A 34 -6.28 27.82 -7.45
N ASN A 35 -5.91 28.40 -6.32
CA ASN A 35 -5.25 27.72 -5.22
C ASN A 35 -6.17 27.38 -4.03
N GLU A 36 -7.47 27.59 -4.19
CA GLU A 36 -8.44 27.16 -3.19
C GLU A 36 -8.52 25.63 -3.12
N PRO A 37 -8.79 25.07 -1.92
CA PRO A 37 -8.95 23.62 -1.79
C PRO A 37 -10.04 23.06 -2.72
N ASN A 38 -9.78 21.85 -3.23
CA ASN A 38 -10.69 21.15 -4.16
C ASN A 38 -10.96 21.93 -5.47
N THR A 39 -9.93 22.62 -5.97
CA THR A 39 -10.02 23.31 -7.26
C THR A 39 -9.77 22.35 -8.42
N TRP A 40 -10.64 22.46 -9.43
CA TRP A 40 -10.55 21.67 -10.66
C TRP A 40 -10.27 22.58 -11.85
N MET A 41 -9.30 22.16 -12.68
CA MET A 41 -8.87 22.93 -13.86
C MET A 41 -8.80 22.03 -15.09
N GLU A 42 -9.06 22.66 -16.22
CA GLU A 42 -8.88 22.03 -17.52
C GLU A 42 -7.76 22.76 -18.29
N PHE A 43 -6.89 21.99 -18.94
CA PHE A 43 -5.85 22.47 -19.83
C PHE A 43 -6.02 21.78 -21.19
N ARG A 44 -5.91 22.58 -22.28
CA ARG A 44 -6.07 22.07 -23.64
C ARG A 44 -4.93 22.56 -24.52
N LYS A 45 -4.48 21.70 -25.43
CA LYS A 45 -3.49 22.03 -26.47
C LYS A 45 -3.78 21.30 -27.76
N ASP A 46 -3.90 22.06 -28.84
CA ASP A 46 -3.93 21.54 -30.20
C ASP A 46 -2.53 21.63 -30.82
N PHE A 47 -2.13 20.59 -31.55
CA PHE A 47 -0.85 20.56 -32.25
C PHE A 47 -0.90 19.65 -33.47
N THR A 48 0.08 19.81 -34.38
CA THR A 48 0.10 19.06 -35.64
C THR A 48 1.40 18.26 -35.78
N LEU A 49 1.26 16.98 -36.14
CA LEU A 49 2.37 16.09 -36.40
C LEU A 49 2.52 15.80 -37.90
N LYS A 50 3.72 15.94 -38.44
CA LYS A 50 4.03 15.63 -39.85
C LYS A 50 3.88 14.12 -40.17
N LYS A 51 4.14 13.27 -39.18
CA LYS A 51 4.01 11.82 -39.21
C LYS A 51 3.60 11.27 -37.86
N ARG A 52 2.97 10.10 -37.79
CA ARG A 52 2.73 9.37 -36.55
C ARG A 52 4.06 8.91 -35.98
N PRO A 53 4.41 9.26 -34.73
CA PRO A 53 5.64 8.78 -34.10
C PRO A 53 5.50 7.30 -33.71
N LYS A 54 6.63 6.58 -33.63
CA LYS A 54 6.64 5.17 -33.17
C LYS A 54 6.63 5.05 -31.64
N LYS A 55 7.32 5.95 -30.97
CA LYS A 55 7.40 6.01 -29.50
C LYS A 55 7.48 7.48 -29.08
N VAL A 56 6.66 7.85 -28.10
CA VAL A 56 6.66 9.16 -27.46
C VAL A 56 6.41 9.00 -25.97
N GLU A 57 7.41 9.27 -25.18
CA GLU A 57 7.27 9.32 -23.74
C GLU A 57 7.04 10.78 -23.33
N ALA A 58 5.96 11.05 -22.61
CA ALA A 58 5.68 12.30 -21.97
C ALA A 58 6.00 12.18 -20.47
N ARG A 59 6.68 13.17 -19.90
CA ARG A 59 6.87 13.33 -18.46
C ARG A 59 5.82 14.29 -17.97
N ILE A 60 5.02 13.87 -16.98
CA ILE A 60 3.86 14.64 -16.48
C ILE A 60 3.89 14.64 -14.96
N ALA A 61 3.81 15.83 -14.37
CA ALA A 61 3.61 15.99 -12.94
C ALA A 61 2.49 16.98 -12.66
N ALA A 62 1.82 16.84 -11.53
CA ALA A 62 0.72 17.69 -11.12
C ALA A 62 0.65 17.81 -9.59
N ASP A 63 0.13 18.90 -9.10
CA ASP A 63 -0.37 18.98 -7.74
C ASP A 63 -1.89 19.21 -7.79
N SER A 64 -2.72 18.20 -7.51
CA SER A 64 -2.41 16.94 -6.83
C SER A 64 -2.53 15.77 -7.78
N LYS A 65 -3.59 15.63 -8.56
CA LYS A 65 -3.84 14.54 -9.49
C LYS A 65 -4.46 15.00 -10.81
N TYR A 66 -4.25 14.21 -11.86
CA TYR A 66 -4.73 14.56 -13.20
C TYR A 66 -5.31 13.37 -13.95
N TRP A 67 -6.16 13.68 -14.93
CA TRP A 67 -6.59 12.77 -15.99
C TRP A 67 -6.12 13.33 -17.33
N LEU A 68 -5.72 12.44 -18.24
CA LEU A 68 -5.20 12.83 -19.55
C LEU A 68 -5.99 12.18 -20.67
N TRP A 69 -6.46 12.99 -21.59
CA TRP A 69 -7.02 12.53 -22.88
C TRP A 69 -6.15 13.02 -24.01
N VAL A 70 -6.01 12.15 -25.03
CA VAL A 70 -5.36 12.47 -26.30
C VAL A 70 -6.29 12.06 -27.43
N ASN A 71 -6.65 13.00 -28.30
CA ASN A 71 -7.62 12.77 -29.37
C ASN A 71 -8.96 12.14 -28.88
N GLY A 72 -9.42 12.57 -27.71
CA GLY A 72 -10.63 12.07 -27.06
C GLY A 72 -10.50 10.71 -26.36
N ALA A 73 -9.39 9.99 -26.53
CA ALA A 73 -9.14 8.74 -25.83
C ALA A 73 -8.47 8.99 -24.46
N LEU A 74 -8.97 8.34 -23.41
CA LEU A 74 -8.38 8.40 -22.07
C LEU A 74 -7.02 7.69 -22.05
N ALA A 75 -5.95 8.44 -21.86
CA ALA A 75 -4.58 7.93 -21.80
C ALA A 75 -4.11 7.69 -20.35
N VAL A 76 -4.56 8.49 -19.40
CA VAL A 76 -4.26 8.33 -17.96
C VAL A 76 -5.53 8.54 -17.16
N PHE A 77 -5.91 7.55 -16.38
CA PHE A 77 -6.93 7.67 -15.35
C PHE A 77 -6.26 7.90 -14.00
N GLU A 78 -6.32 9.13 -13.49
CA GLU A 78 -5.74 9.55 -12.22
C GLU A 78 -4.22 9.31 -12.12
N GLY A 79 -3.44 10.20 -12.70
CA GLY A 79 -2.00 10.30 -12.53
C GLY A 79 -1.61 11.37 -11.52
N GLY A 80 -0.32 11.55 -11.29
CA GLY A 80 0.24 12.53 -10.37
C GLY A 80 0.21 12.06 -8.93
N LEU A 81 -0.47 12.80 -8.07
CA LEU A 81 -0.44 12.73 -6.62
C LEU A 81 0.90 13.23 -6.05
N LYS A 82 0.89 14.46 -5.54
CA LYS A 82 2.05 15.04 -4.86
C LYS A 82 2.23 14.43 -3.47
N ARG A 83 2.57 13.15 -3.47
CA ARG A 83 3.15 12.42 -2.35
C ARG A 83 4.59 12.19 -2.71
N GLY A 84 5.43 13.22 -2.52
CA GLY A 84 6.78 13.23 -3.04
C GLY A 84 7.69 12.16 -2.46
N PRO A 85 8.82 11.84 -3.12
CA PRO A 85 9.82 10.91 -2.62
C PRO A 85 10.37 11.35 -1.25
N ASN A 86 10.38 12.67 -1.00
CA ASN A 86 10.72 13.31 0.27
C ASN A 86 9.81 14.53 0.52
N ARG A 87 10.04 15.28 1.56
CA ARG A 87 9.18 16.41 1.98
C ARG A 87 9.05 17.54 0.95
N THR A 88 10.02 17.72 0.06
CA THR A 88 10.11 18.86 -0.84
C THR A 88 9.94 18.51 -2.32
N ASP A 89 10.31 17.30 -2.71
CA ASP A 89 10.36 16.87 -4.10
C ASP A 89 9.03 16.28 -4.59
N THR A 90 8.88 16.13 -5.89
CA THR A 90 7.62 15.68 -6.51
C THR A 90 7.88 14.52 -7.46
N TYR A 91 6.99 13.52 -7.47
CA TYR A 91 6.99 12.48 -8.50
C TYR A 91 6.39 12.98 -9.81
N TYR A 92 6.94 12.49 -10.92
CA TYR A 92 6.33 12.61 -12.24
C TYR A 92 6.07 11.25 -12.87
N ASP A 93 5.05 11.19 -13.71
CA ASP A 93 4.70 10.01 -14.49
C ASP A 93 5.46 10.01 -15.81
N VAL A 94 5.84 8.82 -16.30
CA VAL A 94 6.25 8.59 -17.68
C VAL A 94 5.11 7.90 -18.42
N VAL A 95 4.54 8.58 -19.41
CA VAL A 95 3.36 8.15 -20.14
C VAL A 95 3.70 7.96 -21.62
N ASP A 96 3.45 6.77 -22.18
CA ASP A 96 3.58 6.55 -23.63
C ASP A 96 2.34 7.09 -24.35
N LEU A 97 2.52 8.18 -25.10
CA LEU A 97 1.47 8.80 -25.90
C LEU A 97 1.32 8.15 -27.30
N SER A 98 2.25 7.33 -27.74
CA SER A 98 2.28 6.77 -29.11
C SER A 98 0.99 6.10 -29.57
N PRO A 99 0.29 5.32 -28.71
CA PRO A 99 -0.95 4.65 -29.11
C PRO A 99 -2.07 5.63 -29.52
N TYR A 100 -2.07 6.83 -28.94
CA TYR A 100 -3.13 7.82 -29.08
C TYR A 100 -2.86 8.84 -30.16
N LEU A 101 -1.60 9.00 -30.63
CA LEU A 101 -1.19 10.04 -31.59
C LEU A 101 -1.46 9.62 -33.05
N ARG A 102 -1.75 10.62 -33.88
CA ARG A 102 -1.98 10.46 -35.33
C ARG A 102 -1.18 11.47 -36.15
N LYS A 103 -1.03 11.21 -37.45
CA LYS A 103 -0.52 12.20 -38.40
C LYS A 103 -1.57 13.31 -38.59
N GLY A 104 -1.14 14.56 -38.68
CA GLY A 104 -2.01 15.72 -38.80
C GLY A 104 -2.37 16.29 -37.42
N HIS A 105 -3.57 16.80 -37.29
CA HIS A 105 -4.08 17.45 -36.09
C HIS A 105 -4.22 16.45 -34.93
N ASN A 106 -3.77 16.85 -33.75
CA ASN A 106 -3.93 16.17 -32.46
C ASN A 106 -4.38 17.18 -31.40
N ASP A 107 -5.19 16.71 -30.46
CA ASP A 107 -5.59 17.46 -29.28
C ASP A 107 -5.17 16.71 -28.00
N VAL A 108 -4.77 17.47 -27.01
CA VAL A 108 -4.50 16.99 -25.64
C VAL A 108 -5.34 17.79 -24.66
N ARG A 109 -5.97 17.07 -23.74
CA ARG A 109 -6.76 17.61 -22.66
C ARG A 109 -6.26 17.04 -21.34
N VAL A 110 -5.93 17.90 -20.38
CA VAL A 110 -5.61 17.54 -19.00
C VAL A 110 -6.70 18.09 -18.09
N LEU A 111 -7.26 17.24 -17.24
CA LEU A 111 -8.08 17.62 -16.12
C LEU A 111 -7.24 17.51 -14.85
N LEU A 112 -7.10 18.60 -14.11
CA LEU A 112 -6.36 18.67 -12.85
C LEU A 112 -7.34 18.78 -11.68
N CYS A 113 -7.13 17.98 -10.63
CA CYS A 113 -7.74 18.17 -9.32
C CYS A 113 -6.68 18.57 -8.32
N TYR A 114 -6.80 19.75 -7.76
CA TYR A 114 -5.94 20.28 -6.72
C TYR A 114 -6.59 20.10 -5.35
N PHE A 115 -5.96 19.36 -4.45
CA PHE A 115 -6.50 19.13 -3.11
C PHE A 115 -6.42 20.39 -2.24
N GLY A 116 -5.28 21.11 -2.29
CA GLY A 116 -5.10 22.38 -1.62
C GLY A 116 -5.05 22.33 -0.09
N LYS A 117 -4.98 21.11 0.49
CA LYS A 117 -4.91 20.91 1.93
C LYS A 117 -3.99 19.74 2.28
N PRO A 118 -3.39 19.74 3.49
CA PRO A 118 -2.56 18.64 3.97
C PRO A 118 -3.40 17.41 4.30
N GLY A 119 -2.72 16.27 4.51
CA GLY A 119 -3.30 15.02 4.98
C GLY A 119 -2.23 14.09 5.51
N PHE A 120 -2.66 12.94 6.05
CA PHE A 120 -1.77 11.87 6.51
C PHE A 120 -1.13 11.08 5.36
N SER A 121 -1.48 11.43 4.13
CA SER A 121 -1.01 10.74 2.93
C SER A 121 -0.70 11.71 1.78
N HIS A 122 -0.56 13.00 2.05
CA HIS A 122 -0.37 13.99 1.00
C HIS A 122 0.42 15.21 1.48
N VAL A 123 1.25 15.73 0.57
CA VAL A 123 1.94 17.01 0.72
C VAL A 123 1.48 17.91 -0.41
N SER A 124 0.87 19.05 -0.08
CA SER A 124 0.55 20.08 -1.05
C SER A 124 1.72 21.05 -1.24
N SER A 125 1.97 21.49 -2.47
CA SER A 125 2.89 22.57 -2.77
C SER A 125 2.34 23.96 -2.42
N GLY A 126 1.02 24.06 -2.17
CA GLY A 126 0.31 25.33 -2.01
C GLY A 126 -0.07 25.98 -3.34
N GLN A 127 0.26 25.38 -4.48
CA GLN A 127 -0.03 25.90 -5.81
C GLN A 127 -0.56 24.83 -6.74
N SER A 128 -1.73 25.07 -7.32
CA SER A 128 -2.32 24.20 -8.32
C SER A 128 -1.60 24.34 -9.65
N ALA A 129 -1.02 23.26 -10.17
CA ALA A 129 -0.37 23.31 -11.48
C ALA A 129 -0.15 21.91 -12.06
N VAL A 130 0.11 21.92 -13.37
CA VAL A 130 0.55 20.74 -14.13
C VAL A 130 1.75 21.11 -15.00
N ILE A 131 2.68 20.17 -15.18
CA ILE A 131 3.76 20.27 -16.16
C ILE A 131 3.72 19.06 -17.09
N VAL A 132 3.84 19.29 -18.40
CA VAL A 132 3.86 18.28 -19.45
C VAL A 132 5.09 18.48 -20.32
N ASP A 133 5.91 17.45 -20.45
CA ASP A 133 7.09 17.47 -21.31
C ASP A 133 7.11 16.24 -22.25
N ALA A 134 6.72 16.44 -23.48
CA ALA A 134 6.92 15.54 -24.60
C ALA A 134 7.69 16.28 -25.71
N SER A 135 8.80 16.91 -25.35
CA SER A 135 9.64 17.75 -26.22
C SER A 135 10.11 17.03 -27.48
N SER A 136 10.20 15.70 -27.47
CA SER A 136 10.52 14.88 -28.66
C SER A 136 9.56 15.09 -29.84
N ILE A 137 8.35 15.59 -29.58
CA ILE A 137 7.35 15.93 -30.58
C ILE A 137 6.96 17.41 -30.56
N GLY A 138 7.67 18.23 -29.79
CA GLY A 138 7.36 19.66 -29.62
C GLY A 138 6.11 19.94 -28.77
N LEU A 139 5.65 18.98 -28.00
CA LEU A 139 4.53 19.15 -27.05
C LEU A 139 5.11 19.40 -25.66
N VAL A 140 5.12 20.64 -25.22
CA VAL A 140 5.49 21.07 -23.86
C VAL A 140 4.42 21.99 -23.29
N SER A 141 4.27 21.99 -21.97
CA SER A 141 3.39 22.96 -21.31
C SER A 141 4.05 24.36 -21.26
N ASP A 142 3.33 25.35 -21.76
CA ASP A 142 3.72 26.75 -21.84
C ASP A 142 2.47 27.66 -21.91
N ALA A 143 2.66 28.97 -22.01
CA ALA A 143 1.57 29.93 -22.12
C ALA A 143 0.69 29.76 -23.38
N SER A 144 1.10 28.95 -24.36
CA SER A 144 0.27 28.66 -25.55
C SER A 144 -0.83 27.60 -25.31
N TRP A 145 -0.82 26.95 -24.15
CA TRP A 145 -1.94 26.13 -23.71
C TRP A 145 -3.11 27.03 -23.30
N GLN A 146 -4.32 26.52 -23.49
CA GLN A 146 -5.52 27.17 -22.99
C GLN A 146 -5.98 26.49 -21.71
N SER A 147 -6.33 27.27 -20.70
CA SER A 147 -6.77 26.73 -19.41
C SER A 147 -7.95 27.49 -18.82
N GLN A 148 -8.71 26.82 -17.97
CA GLN A 148 -9.79 27.39 -17.19
C GLN A 148 -9.99 26.65 -15.88
N ARG A 149 -10.50 27.33 -14.85
CA ARG A 149 -11.06 26.69 -13.67
C ARG A 149 -12.48 26.19 -13.99
N LEU A 150 -12.76 24.95 -13.62
CA LEU A 150 -14.07 24.32 -13.86
C LEU A 150 -15.01 24.61 -12.70
N LYS A 151 -15.86 25.62 -12.85
CA LYS A 151 -16.81 26.09 -11.81
C LYS A 151 -17.89 25.07 -11.46
N ALA A 152 -18.12 24.07 -12.33
CA ALA A 152 -19.04 22.97 -12.06
C ALA A 152 -18.59 22.09 -10.87
N TYR A 153 -17.29 22.00 -10.61
CA TYR A 153 -16.75 21.31 -9.45
C TYR A 153 -16.70 22.27 -8.25
N GLN A 154 -17.34 21.88 -7.17
CA GLN A 154 -17.42 22.59 -5.91
C GLN A 154 -17.20 21.61 -4.76
N THR A 155 -16.95 22.11 -3.56
CA THR A 155 -16.94 21.28 -2.35
C THR A 155 -18.36 21.07 -1.85
N CYS A 156 -18.72 19.84 -1.48
CA CYS A 156 -19.97 19.57 -0.79
C CYS A 156 -20.05 20.37 0.52
N GLY A 157 -21.28 20.65 0.98
CA GLY A 157 -21.53 21.08 2.35
C GLY A 157 -21.24 19.98 3.37
N GLU A 158 -21.70 20.20 4.62
CA GLU A 158 -21.55 19.21 5.69
C GLU A 158 -22.24 17.85 5.36
N PRO A 159 -21.69 16.71 5.82
CA PRO A 159 -20.42 16.62 6.54
C PRO A 159 -19.21 16.67 5.60
N TYR A 160 -18.14 17.34 6.04
CA TYR A 160 -16.86 17.34 5.35
C TYR A 160 -16.12 16.05 5.60
N THR A 161 -15.10 15.74 4.77
CA THR A 161 -14.09 14.72 5.08
C THR A 161 -13.32 15.11 6.34
N ASN A 162 -12.73 14.13 7.01
CA ASN A 162 -11.94 14.37 8.22
C ASN A 162 -10.57 15.04 7.88
N PHE A 163 -9.83 15.45 8.92
CA PHE A 163 -8.56 16.18 8.79
C PHE A 163 -7.39 15.31 8.29
N ARG A 164 -7.54 14.00 8.28
CA ARG A 164 -6.51 13.05 7.83
C ARG A 164 -6.48 12.91 6.30
N LEU A 165 -7.66 13.04 5.66
CA LEU A 165 -7.80 12.96 4.20
C LEU A 165 -7.50 14.29 3.53
N ALA A 166 -6.59 14.29 2.56
CA ALA A 166 -6.34 15.43 1.70
C ALA A 166 -7.46 15.65 0.67
N GLU A 167 -8.15 14.59 0.26
CA GLU A 167 -9.28 14.64 -0.65
C GLU A 167 -10.48 15.34 -0.02
N SER A 168 -11.19 16.14 -0.82
CA SER A 168 -12.43 16.81 -0.43
C SER A 168 -13.64 16.12 -1.05
N ASN A 169 -14.80 16.27 -0.42
CA ASN A 169 -16.07 15.88 -1.01
C ASN A 169 -16.39 16.76 -2.23
N ILE A 170 -16.81 16.16 -3.32
CA ILE A 170 -17.07 16.82 -4.59
C ILE A 170 -18.56 17.05 -4.74
N ARG A 171 -18.97 18.30 -5.00
CA ARG A 171 -20.27 18.64 -5.56
C ARG A 171 -20.10 19.04 -7.02
N TYR A 172 -20.77 18.34 -7.93
CA TYR A 172 -20.79 18.70 -9.34
C TYR A 172 -22.11 19.36 -9.71
N VAL A 173 -22.06 20.60 -10.23
CA VAL A 173 -23.23 21.38 -10.60
C VAL A 173 -23.39 21.35 -12.11
N ALA A 174 -24.24 20.47 -12.63
CA ALA A 174 -24.35 20.18 -14.07
C ALA A 174 -24.75 21.37 -14.94
N ARG A 175 -25.54 22.33 -14.43
CA ARG A 175 -25.90 23.55 -15.16
C ARG A 175 -24.71 24.46 -15.45
N MET A 176 -23.59 24.28 -14.74
CA MET A 176 -22.37 25.06 -14.96
C MET A 176 -21.41 24.35 -15.92
N GLU A 177 -21.76 23.18 -16.42
CA GLU A 177 -21.01 22.45 -17.44
C GLU A 177 -20.98 23.25 -18.75
N GLY A 178 -19.84 23.21 -19.45
CA GLY A 178 -19.70 23.87 -20.76
C GLY A 178 -19.55 25.39 -20.72
N GLN A 179 -19.44 26.02 -19.53
CA GLN A 179 -19.01 27.40 -19.43
C GLN A 179 -17.53 27.49 -19.87
N ASN A 180 -17.32 27.96 -21.12
CA ASN A 180 -15.97 28.10 -21.68
C ASN A 180 -15.46 29.53 -21.36
N ASP A 181 -14.48 29.54 -20.43
CA ASP A 181 -13.69 30.75 -20.09
C ASP A 181 -12.18 30.43 -20.29
N LEU A 182 -11.88 29.77 -21.41
CA LEU A 182 -10.52 29.38 -21.76
C LEU A 182 -9.66 30.59 -22.05
N LYS A 183 -8.52 30.71 -21.34
CA LYS A 183 -7.52 31.75 -21.49
C LYS A 183 -6.13 31.12 -21.66
N PRO A 184 -5.14 31.86 -22.20
CA PRO A 184 -3.76 31.41 -22.15
C PRO A 184 -3.35 31.02 -20.73
N SER A 185 -2.67 29.89 -20.58
CA SER A 185 -2.18 29.45 -19.26
C SER A 185 -1.11 30.36 -18.71
N LEU A 186 -1.06 30.48 -17.39
CA LEU A 186 0.03 31.18 -16.71
C LEU A 186 1.20 30.23 -16.46
N GLU A 187 2.40 30.63 -16.87
CA GLU A 187 3.66 29.95 -16.53
C GLU A 187 4.08 30.39 -15.13
N ILE A 188 4.34 29.42 -14.22
CA ILE A 188 4.62 29.72 -12.82
C ILE A 188 5.91 29.04 -12.30
N GLY A 189 6.68 28.43 -13.17
CA GLY A 189 7.96 27.80 -12.85
C GLY A 189 8.41 26.84 -13.93
N THR A 190 9.65 26.40 -13.88
CA THR A 190 10.21 25.41 -14.79
C THR A 190 10.42 24.07 -14.10
N TRP A 191 10.95 23.10 -14.84
CA TRP A 191 11.25 21.77 -14.34
C TRP A 191 12.29 21.84 -13.21
N GLY A 192 11.88 21.46 -12.00
CA GLY A 192 12.74 21.50 -10.82
C GLY A 192 12.74 22.83 -10.04
N ASP A 193 11.89 23.77 -10.42
CA ASP A 193 11.78 25.06 -9.74
C ASP A 193 10.59 25.13 -8.76
N GLY A 194 10.67 26.07 -7.84
CA GLY A 194 9.58 26.54 -7.01
C GLY A 194 9.12 25.52 -5.96
N ALA A 195 7.83 25.55 -5.68
CA ALA A 195 7.20 24.80 -4.59
C ALA A 195 7.17 23.27 -4.81
N TRP A 196 7.56 22.79 -5.99
CA TRP A 196 7.52 21.36 -6.32
C TRP A 196 8.86 20.63 -6.15
N GLY A 197 9.94 21.37 -5.87
CA GLY A 197 11.29 20.82 -5.70
C GLY A 197 11.80 20.09 -6.93
N LYS A 198 12.70 19.13 -6.73
CA LYS A 198 13.19 18.26 -7.80
C LYS A 198 12.12 17.26 -8.21
N LEU A 199 12.13 16.88 -9.48
CA LEU A 199 11.19 15.92 -10.02
C LEU A 199 11.85 14.54 -10.15
N ALA A 200 11.28 13.53 -9.49
CA ALA A 200 11.70 12.13 -9.53
C ALA A 200 10.68 11.28 -10.28
N VAL A 201 11.15 10.24 -10.98
CA VAL A 201 10.26 9.27 -11.62
C VAL A 201 9.43 8.57 -10.56
N ARG A 202 8.10 8.50 -10.73
CA ARG A 202 7.27 7.65 -9.90
C ARG A 202 7.58 6.17 -10.20
N PRO A 203 8.06 5.38 -9.23
CA PRO A 203 8.64 4.07 -9.47
C PRO A 203 7.59 2.93 -9.52
N ILE A 204 6.31 3.26 -9.57
CA ILE A 204 5.18 2.31 -9.60
C ILE A 204 4.38 2.45 -10.90
N PRO A 205 3.65 1.41 -11.33
CA PRO A 205 2.84 1.47 -12.55
C PRO A 205 1.67 2.46 -12.41
N GLN A 206 1.07 2.82 -13.56
CA GLN A 206 -0.25 3.44 -13.60
C GLN A 206 -1.30 2.46 -13.05
N TRP A 207 -2.44 3.01 -12.63
CA TRP A 207 -3.54 2.18 -12.10
C TRP A 207 -4.10 1.26 -13.19
N ARG A 208 -4.50 0.07 -12.78
CA ARG A 208 -5.31 -0.80 -13.62
C ARG A 208 -6.74 -0.26 -13.63
N ASP A 209 -7.25 0.04 -14.82
CA ASP A 209 -8.65 0.39 -15.05
C ASP A 209 -9.38 -0.87 -15.54
N TYR A 210 -10.30 -1.38 -14.75
CA TYR A 210 -11.11 -2.56 -15.09
C TYR A 210 -12.33 -2.20 -15.95
N GLY A 211 -12.48 -0.92 -16.32
CA GLY A 211 -13.58 -0.40 -17.12
C GLY A 211 -14.87 -0.14 -16.33
N VAL A 212 -15.83 0.44 -17.02
CA VAL A 212 -17.15 0.75 -16.45
C VAL A 212 -18.04 -0.48 -16.53
N ARG A 213 -18.70 -0.83 -15.41
CA ARG A 213 -19.65 -1.93 -15.31
C ARG A 213 -21.00 -1.42 -14.89
N THR A 214 -22.05 -1.76 -15.63
CA THR A 214 -23.44 -1.48 -15.24
C THR A 214 -23.88 -2.46 -14.15
N ALA A 215 -24.59 -1.95 -13.15
CA ALA A 215 -25.01 -2.72 -11.99
C ALA A 215 -26.53 -2.76 -11.85
N HIS A 216 -27.04 -3.84 -11.25
CA HIS A 216 -28.38 -3.90 -10.72
C HIS A 216 -28.44 -3.17 -9.38
N TYR A 217 -29.59 -2.57 -9.07
CA TYR A 217 -29.80 -1.89 -7.81
C TYR A 217 -31.17 -2.24 -7.23
N ASP A 218 -31.23 -2.25 -5.91
CA ASP A 218 -32.47 -2.30 -5.16
C ASP A 218 -32.92 -0.87 -4.83
N THR A 219 -34.25 -0.67 -4.73
CA THR A 219 -34.84 0.63 -4.38
C THR A 219 -35.43 0.56 -2.99
N GLY A 220 -35.05 1.51 -2.14
CA GLY A 220 -35.57 1.69 -0.79
C GLY A 220 -35.77 3.17 -0.46
N GLU A 221 -36.04 3.46 0.81
CA GLU A 221 -36.16 4.81 1.35
C GLU A 221 -35.27 4.93 2.61
N ASP A 222 -34.69 6.11 2.83
CA ASP A 222 -34.01 6.43 4.08
C ASP A 222 -35.00 6.99 5.13
N ASP A 223 -34.52 7.19 6.36
CA ASP A 223 -35.33 7.72 7.48
C ASP A 223 -35.84 9.15 7.22
N GLN A 224 -35.29 9.83 6.22
CA GLN A 224 -35.71 11.19 5.80
C GLN A 224 -36.75 11.15 4.64
N GLY A 225 -37.09 9.95 4.18
CA GLY A 225 -38.03 9.74 3.06
C GLY A 225 -37.41 10.01 1.69
N ASN A 226 -36.08 9.97 1.55
CA ASN A 226 -35.43 10.02 0.25
C ASN A 226 -35.42 8.63 -0.40
N VAL A 227 -35.46 8.59 -1.73
CA VAL A 227 -35.24 7.37 -2.49
C VAL A 227 -33.76 6.98 -2.38
N VAL A 228 -33.50 5.72 -2.04
CA VAL A 228 -32.17 5.13 -1.96
C VAL A 228 -32.07 4.00 -2.97
N LEU A 229 -31.17 4.15 -3.94
CA LEU A 229 -30.82 3.09 -4.88
C LEU A 229 -29.53 2.45 -4.39
N SER A 230 -29.58 1.18 -3.99
CA SER A 230 -28.47 0.44 -3.41
C SER A 230 -27.94 -0.58 -4.42
N VAL A 231 -26.65 -0.48 -4.75
CA VAL A 231 -25.93 -1.45 -5.57
C VAL A 231 -25.04 -2.28 -4.66
N ARG A 232 -25.33 -3.57 -4.56
CA ARG A 232 -24.40 -4.52 -3.91
C ARG A 232 -23.25 -4.81 -4.87
N LEU A 233 -22.04 -4.46 -4.47
CA LEU A 233 -20.83 -4.76 -5.22
C LEU A 233 -20.41 -6.23 -4.98
N PRO A 234 -19.69 -6.85 -5.92
CA PRO A 234 -19.23 -8.24 -5.75
C PRO A 234 -18.23 -8.40 -4.60
N TYR A 235 -17.55 -7.34 -4.24
CA TYR A 235 -16.59 -7.21 -3.15
C TYR A 235 -16.26 -5.74 -2.91
N ASN A 236 -15.64 -5.42 -1.78
CA ASN A 236 -15.08 -4.09 -1.51
C ASN A 236 -14.01 -3.75 -2.55
N MET A 237 -14.09 -2.57 -3.15
CA MET A 237 -13.18 -2.12 -4.20
C MET A 237 -12.99 -0.61 -4.18
N GLN A 238 -11.88 -0.16 -4.73
CA GLN A 238 -11.69 1.25 -5.08
C GLN A 238 -12.43 1.52 -6.39
N MET A 239 -13.39 2.44 -6.37
CA MET A 239 -14.23 2.71 -7.54
C MET A 239 -14.60 4.18 -7.69
N THR A 240 -14.97 4.57 -8.93
CA THR A 240 -15.65 5.81 -9.23
C THR A 240 -17.10 5.49 -9.65
N PRO A 241 -18.10 6.03 -8.93
CA PRO A 241 -19.52 5.83 -9.25
C PRO A 241 -19.93 6.58 -10.51
N CYS A 242 -20.81 5.96 -11.32
CA CYS A 242 -21.36 6.51 -12.55
C CYS A 242 -22.87 6.33 -12.59
N PHE A 243 -23.58 7.25 -13.28
CA PHE A 243 -25.00 7.07 -13.58
C PHE A 243 -25.40 7.77 -14.87
N ASP A 244 -26.57 7.36 -15.40
CA ASP A 244 -27.30 8.00 -16.51
C ASP A 244 -28.72 8.26 -16.03
N VAL A 245 -29.10 9.54 -15.99
CA VAL A 245 -30.42 9.98 -15.46
C VAL A 245 -31.06 11.02 -16.36
N THR A 246 -32.37 11.11 -16.28
CA THR A 246 -33.16 12.27 -16.83
C THR A 246 -33.85 12.97 -15.69
N ASP A 247 -33.64 14.26 -15.53
CA ASP A 247 -34.42 15.10 -14.63
C ASP A 247 -35.36 15.96 -15.47
N GLU A 248 -36.67 15.94 -15.20
CA GLU A 248 -37.64 16.80 -15.86
C GLU A 248 -37.55 18.25 -15.38
N ALA A 249 -37.03 18.47 -14.19
CA ALA A 249 -36.70 19.74 -13.60
C ALA A 249 -35.17 20.02 -13.70
N GLU A 250 -34.69 20.91 -12.84
CA GLU A 250 -33.25 21.10 -12.59
C GLU A 250 -33.04 21.34 -11.08
N GLY A 251 -31.80 21.12 -10.62
CA GLY A 251 -31.42 21.41 -9.23
C GLY A 251 -31.69 20.27 -8.26
N THR A 252 -32.08 19.07 -8.73
CA THR A 252 -32.15 17.89 -7.87
C THR A 252 -30.76 17.53 -7.37
N CYS A 253 -30.60 17.45 -6.04
CA CYS A 253 -29.37 17.00 -5.43
C CYS A 253 -29.38 15.46 -5.34
N ILE A 254 -28.47 14.83 -6.04
CA ILE A 254 -28.19 13.40 -5.96
C ILE A 254 -26.96 13.21 -5.07
N ARG A 255 -27.12 12.59 -3.89
CA ARG A 255 -26.00 12.17 -3.05
C ARG A 255 -25.46 10.83 -3.54
N ILE A 256 -24.13 10.69 -3.51
CA ILE A 256 -23.40 9.51 -3.95
C ILE A 256 -22.48 9.12 -2.82
N GLU A 257 -22.70 7.95 -2.24
CA GLU A 257 -21.93 7.47 -1.09
C GLU A 257 -21.83 5.94 -1.08
N THR A 258 -21.00 5.40 -0.22
CA THR A 258 -20.90 3.95 0.03
C THR A 258 -21.32 3.63 1.46
N ASP A 259 -21.39 2.36 1.80
CA ASP A 259 -21.49 1.89 3.18
C ASP A 259 -20.29 2.27 4.05
N HIS A 260 -19.17 2.70 3.42
CA HIS A 260 -17.98 3.26 4.06
C HIS A 260 -17.91 4.79 4.06
N VAL A 261 -19.05 5.50 3.90
CA VAL A 261 -19.10 6.96 4.04
C VAL A 261 -18.67 7.44 5.42
N ARG A 262 -18.70 6.56 6.40
CA ARG A 262 -17.99 6.68 7.67
C ARG A 262 -17.01 5.54 7.83
N GLY A 263 -15.73 5.87 7.94
CA GLY A 263 -14.66 4.93 8.28
C GLY A 263 -14.46 4.95 9.80
N GLY A 264 -15.20 4.10 10.47
CA GLY A 264 -15.30 4.17 11.91
C GLY A 264 -16.11 5.40 12.38
N SER A 265 -15.52 6.28 13.18
CA SER A 265 -16.14 7.53 13.66
C SER A 265 -16.00 8.69 12.67
N ASP A 266 -15.11 8.60 11.70
CA ASP A 266 -14.77 9.70 10.79
C ASP A 266 -15.61 9.70 9.52
N ASN A 267 -15.92 10.90 9.02
CA ASN A 267 -16.51 11.07 7.70
C ASN A 267 -15.44 10.84 6.62
N CYS A 268 -15.84 10.12 5.57
CA CYS A 268 -14.99 9.76 4.44
C CYS A 268 -15.47 10.41 3.15
N VAL A 269 -14.86 10.07 2.02
CA VAL A 269 -15.18 10.65 0.72
C VAL A 269 -16.60 10.28 0.32
N ARG A 270 -17.38 11.29 -0.06
CA ARG A 270 -18.69 11.21 -0.70
C ARG A 270 -18.80 12.24 -1.83
N ALA A 271 -19.85 12.19 -2.61
CA ALA A 271 -20.08 13.18 -3.65
C ALA A 271 -21.55 13.61 -3.73
N GLU A 272 -21.77 14.73 -4.38
CA GLU A 272 -23.09 15.25 -4.73
C GLU A 272 -23.11 15.67 -6.20
N TYR A 273 -24.23 15.45 -6.84
CA TYR A 273 -24.49 15.91 -8.20
C TYR A 273 -25.75 16.75 -8.23
N ILE A 274 -25.65 17.98 -8.69
CA ILE A 274 -26.83 18.88 -8.87
C ILE A 274 -27.21 18.82 -10.33
N THR A 275 -28.40 18.30 -10.60
CA THR A 275 -28.89 18.06 -11.95
C THR A 275 -29.13 19.35 -12.75
N ARG A 276 -29.03 19.26 -14.08
CA ARG A 276 -29.66 20.15 -15.03
C ARG A 276 -30.92 19.48 -15.61
N LYS A 277 -31.75 20.21 -16.30
CA LYS A 277 -32.92 19.64 -17.00
C LYS A 277 -32.46 18.69 -18.14
N GLY A 278 -33.17 17.57 -18.29
CA GLY A 278 -32.97 16.60 -19.35
C GLY A 278 -32.00 15.47 -19.00
N ARG A 279 -31.63 14.70 -20.01
CA ARG A 279 -30.75 13.53 -19.83
C ARG A 279 -29.29 13.93 -19.61
N GLN A 280 -28.65 13.27 -18.68
CA GLN A 280 -27.28 13.56 -18.26
C GLN A 280 -26.57 12.31 -17.73
N ARG A 281 -25.26 12.22 -18.00
CA ARG A 281 -24.39 11.18 -17.51
C ARG A 281 -23.29 11.79 -16.68
N TYR A 282 -22.92 11.12 -15.60
CA TYR A 282 -21.86 11.59 -14.71
C TYR A 282 -21.03 10.42 -14.20
N GLU A 283 -19.72 10.63 -14.08
CA GLU A 283 -18.78 9.80 -13.34
C GLU A 283 -18.15 10.67 -12.26
N SER A 284 -18.30 10.26 -10.98
CA SER A 284 -17.69 10.97 -9.86
C SER A 284 -16.23 10.56 -9.75
N LEU A 285 -15.31 11.47 -10.11
CA LEU A 285 -13.88 11.19 -10.20
C LEU A 285 -13.15 11.12 -8.86
N GLY A 286 -13.80 11.48 -7.74
CA GLY A 286 -13.30 11.16 -6.40
C GLY A 286 -13.58 9.70 -6.10
N TRP A 287 -12.52 8.85 -6.13
CA TRP A 287 -12.70 7.44 -5.85
C TRP A 287 -13.10 7.21 -4.39
N MET A 288 -13.92 6.22 -4.18
CA MET A 288 -14.37 5.74 -2.87
C MET A 288 -14.30 4.21 -2.84
N ASN A 289 -14.42 3.65 -1.65
CA ASN A 289 -14.45 2.19 -1.48
C ASN A 289 -15.71 1.76 -0.75
N GLY A 290 -16.11 0.52 -0.90
CA GLY A 290 -17.25 -0.06 -0.21
C GLY A 290 -17.66 -1.41 -0.76
N ASP A 291 -18.58 -2.05 -0.04
CA ASP A 291 -19.31 -3.24 -0.45
C ASP A 291 -20.70 -2.88 -1.03
N VAL A 292 -21.20 -1.67 -0.72
CA VAL A 292 -22.48 -1.14 -1.23
C VAL A 292 -22.29 0.30 -1.72
N LEU A 293 -22.68 0.58 -2.96
CA LEU A 293 -22.82 1.94 -3.50
C LEU A 293 -24.27 2.39 -3.34
N ARG A 294 -24.49 3.62 -2.87
CA ARG A 294 -25.81 4.25 -2.69
C ARG A 294 -25.92 5.53 -3.50
N ILE A 295 -27.01 5.64 -4.24
CA ILE A 295 -27.44 6.86 -4.95
C ILE A 295 -28.74 7.33 -4.30
N ILE A 296 -28.74 8.52 -3.71
CA ILE A 296 -29.80 9.00 -2.84
C ILE A 296 -30.33 10.33 -3.37
N TYR A 297 -31.63 10.46 -3.53
CA TYR A 297 -32.28 11.69 -4.00
C TYR A 297 -33.68 11.89 -3.38
N PRO A 298 -34.20 13.15 -3.31
CA PRO A 298 -35.48 13.42 -2.74
C PRO A 298 -36.64 12.70 -3.49
N LYS A 299 -37.55 12.08 -2.78
CA LYS A 299 -38.70 11.36 -3.36
C LYS A 299 -39.62 12.30 -4.21
N SER A 300 -39.59 13.57 -3.92
CA SER A 300 -40.34 14.60 -4.72
C SER A 300 -39.69 14.91 -6.07
N ALA A 301 -38.46 14.44 -6.32
CA ALA A 301 -37.78 14.70 -7.58
C ALA A 301 -38.41 13.90 -8.74
N ARG A 302 -38.56 14.56 -9.89
CA ARG A 302 -39.02 13.93 -11.13
C ARG A 302 -37.84 13.36 -11.92
N LEU A 303 -37.12 12.44 -11.27
CA LEU A 303 -35.89 11.84 -11.76
C LEU A 303 -36.18 10.44 -12.31
N THR A 304 -35.77 10.19 -13.56
CA THR A 304 -35.73 8.85 -14.15
C THR A 304 -34.29 8.36 -14.18
N VAL A 305 -34.01 7.27 -13.52
CA VAL A 305 -32.68 6.63 -13.53
C VAL A 305 -32.65 5.56 -14.62
N HIS A 306 -31.80 5.74 -15.64
CA HIS A 306 -31.64 4.79 -16.76
C HIS A 306 -30.64 3.69 -16.42
N SER A 307 -29.52 4.04 -15.76
CA SER A 307 -28.53 3.06 -15.29
C SER A 307 -27.70 3.63 -14.16
N ILE A 308 -27.23 2.74 -13.30
CA ILE A 308 -26.15 2.94 -12.36
C ILE A 308 -25.00 2.06 -12.78
N SER A 309 -23.80 2.59 -12.74
CA SER A 309 -22.56 1.91 -13.12
C SER A 309 -21.44 2.30 -12.16
N TYR A 310 -20.33 1.60 -12.19
CA TYR A 310 -19.11 1.95 -11.48
C TYR A 310 -17.90 1.58 -12.32
N ARG A 311 -16.80 2.31 -12.13
CA ARG A 311 -15.48 1.96 -12.66
C ARG A 311 -14.61 1.50 -11.51
N GLU A 312 -14.19 0.25 -11.53
CA GLU A 312 -13.19 -0.26 -10.61
C GLU A 312 -11.80 0.12 -11.10
N THR A 313 -10.95 0.61 -10.18
CA THR A 313 -9.52 0.83 -10.41
C THR A 313 -8.72 0.27 -9.25
N GLY A 314 -7.42 0.04 -9.44
CA GLY A 314 -6.55 -0.45 -8.37
C GLY A 314 -5.09 -0.50 -8.80
N TYR A 315 -4.22 -0.92 -7.90
CA TYR A 315 -2.81 -1.11 -8.21
C TYR A 315 -2.62 -2.15 -9.34
N ASP A 316 -1.77 -1.86 -10.34
CA ASP A 316 -1.57 -2.77 -11.46
C ASP A 316 -0.65 -3.94 -11.10
N CYS A 317 -1.24 -4.96 -10.48
CA CYS A 317 -0.62 -6.26 -10.24
C CYS A 317 -1.64 -7.39 -10.42
N ASP A 318 -1.16 -8.63 -10.48
CA ASP A 318 -2.00 -9.82 -10.62
C ASP A 318 -2.06 -10.59 -9.30
N PHE A 319 -3.21 -11.18 -9.00
CA PHE A 319 -3.38 -12.14 -7.91
C PHE A 319 -2.87 -13.50 -8.38
N GLU A 320 -1.59 -13.74 -8.22
CA GLU A 320 -0.94 -14.98 -8.67
C GLU A 320 -0.81 -16.01 -7.58
N GLY A 321 -0.83 -15.58 -6.31
CA GLY A 321 -0.85 -16.45 -5.15
C GLY A 321 -2.24 -17.04 -4.95
N THR A 322 -2.32 -18.34 -4.75
CA THR A 322 -3.57 -19.05 -4.45
C THR A 322 -3.36 -19.99 -3.29
N PHE A 323 -4.40 -20.18 -2.49
CA PHE A 323 -4.36 -21.10 -1.37
C PHE A 323 -5.71 -21.78 -1.19
N THR A 324 -5.69 -23.08 -0.89
CA THR A 324 -6.85 -23.86 -0.45
C THR A 324 -6.40 -24.91 0.54
N CYS A 325 -7.26 -25.21 1.51
CA CYS A 325 -7.03 -26.27 2.47
C CYS A 325 -8.36 -26.97 2.86
N SER A 326 -8.27 -28.00 3.67
CA SER A 326 -9.43 -28.74 4.19
C SER A 326 -10.31 -27.92 5.13
N ASP A 327 -9.86 -26.78 5.63
CA ASP A 327 -10.59 -25.90 6.55
C ASP A 327 -11.23 -24.70 5.81
N SER A 328 -12.55 -24.66 5.78
CA SER A 328 -13.28 -23.60 5.07
C SER A 328 -13.17 -22.21 5.72
N ILE A 329 -12.90 -22.13 7.03
CA ILE A 329 -12.71 -20.86 7.75
C ILE A 329 -11.41 -20.21 7.30
N ILE A 330 -10.33 -20.99 7.21
CA ILE A 330 -9.03 -20.52 6.73
C ILE A 330 -9.12 -20.10 5.26
N ASN A 331 -9.81 -20.87 4.42
CA ASN A 331 -10.02 -20.50 3.01
C ASN A 331 -10.75 -19.16 2.88
N ARG A 332 -11.79 -18.93 3.69
CA ARG A 332 -12.53 -17.66 3.69
C ARG A 332 -11.67 -16.51 4.21
N PHE A 333 -10.88 -16.74 5.26
CA PHE A 333 -9.93 -15.75 5.76
C PHE A 333 -8.94 -15.34 4.69
N TRP A 334 -8.33 -16.30 3.96
CA TRP A 334 -7.39 -16.01 2.87
C TRP A 334 -8.00 -15.08 1.83
N GLN A 335 -9.24 -15.34 1.41
CA GLN A 335 -9.94 -14.51 0.42
C GLN A 335 -10.18 -13.08 0.93
N LYS A 336 -10.65 -12.95 2.18
CA LYS A 336 -10.85 -11.63 2.80
C LYS A 336 -9.52 -10.88 2.99
N ALA A 337 -8.46 -11.53 3.47
CA ALA A 337 -7.15 -10.93 3.66
C ALA A 337 -6.59 -10.40 2.33
N MET A 338 -6.68 -11.20 1.25
CA MET A 338 -6.27 -10.81 -0.09
C MET A 338 -7.04 -9.57 -0.59
N ARG A 339 -8.36 -9.53 -0.41
CA ARG A 339 -9.19 -8.40 -0.81
C ARG A 339 -8.86 -7.17 0.01
N THR A 340 -8.71 -7.30 1.33
CA THR A 340 -8.36 -6.21 2.22
C THR A 340 -7.01 -5.60 1.86
N LEU A 341 -5.99 -6.43 1.61
CA LEU A 341 -4.68 -5.97 1.14
C LEU A 341 -4.81 -5.12 -0.14
N TYR A 342 -5.51 -5.65 -1.15
CA TYR A 342 -5.58 -4.99 -2.46
C TYR A 342 -6.29 -3.63 -2.42
N VAL A 343 -7.37 -3.51 -1.63
CA VAL A 343 -8.09 -2.23 -1.47
C VAL A 343 -7.24 -1.21 -0.69
N ASN A 344 -6.26 -1.68 0.08
CA ASN A 344 -5.30 -0.84 0.81
C ASN A 344 -3.98 -0.60 0.03
N MET A 345 -3.99 -0.79 -1.27
CA MET A 345 -2.86 -0.54 -2.17
C MET A 345 -3.25 0.43 -3.28
N ARG A 346 -2.51 1.52 -3.42
CA ARG A 346 -2.61 2.42 -4.56
C ARG A 346 -1.23 3.03 -4.84
N ASP A 347 -1.02 4.32 -4.66
CA ASP A 347 0.29 4.97 -4.73
C ASP A 347 1.15 4.74 -3.48
N ASN A 348 0.53 4.36 -2.38
CA ASN A 348 1.13 3.90 -1.13
C ASN A 348 0.38 2.67 -0.63
N TYR A 349 0.92 2.00 0.37
CA TYR A 349 0.11 1.18 1.27
C TYR A 349 -0.75 2.08 2.13
N PHE A 350 -1.95 1.63 2.47
CA PHE A 350 -2.86 2.31 3.38
C PHE A 350 -3.14 1.44 4.60
N ASP A 351 -3.31 2.06 5.75
CA ASP A 351 -3.93 1.43 6.92
C ASP A 351 -5.38 1.04 6.59
N CYS A 352 -6.14 2.03 6.10
CA CYS A 352 -7.50 1.87 5.61
C CYS A 352 -7.76 2.79 4.40
N PRO A 353 -8.64 2.39 3.44
CA PRO A 353 -8.88 3.16 2.22
C PRO A 353 -9.93 4.26 2.40
N ASP A 354 -10.66 4.23 3.50
CA ASP A 354 -11.81 5.06 3.79
C ASP A 354 -11.46 6.30 4.63
N ARG A 355 -10.78 6.14 5.77
CA ARG A 355 -10.62 7.18 6.80
C ARG A 355 -9.35 8.02 6.65
N GLU A 356 -8.18 7.38 6.41
CA GLU A 356 -6.85 8.01 6.49
C GLU A 356 -6.08 7.92 5.19
N ARG A 357 -6.09 6.75 4.55
CA ARG A 357 -5.26 6.43 3.37
C ARG A 357 -3.77 6.63 3.67
N ALA A 358 -3.36 6.29 4.89
CA ALA A 358 -2.06 6.61 5.45
C ALA A 358 -1.12 5.41 5.46
N GLN A 359 0.17 5.64 5.19
CA GLN A 359 1.19 4.60 5.21
C GLN A 359 1.86 4.53 6.58
N TRP A 360 1.13 3.96 7.55
CA TRP A 360 1.69 3.61 8.85
C TRP A 360 2.65 2.44 8.71
N TRP A 361 3.80 2.53 9.36
CA TRP A 361 4.85 1.53 9.12
C TRP A 361 4.69 0.22 9.90
N GLY A 362 3.92 0.22 10.97
CA GLY A 362 3.42 -1.03 11.56
C GLY A 362 2.56 -1.81 10.55
N ASP A 363 1.63 -1.11 9.91
CA ASP A 363 0.78 -1.66 8.85
C ASP A 363 1.60 -2.11 7.64
N ALA A 364 2.43 -1.21 7.11
CA ALA A 364 3.19 -1.45 5.88
C ALA A 364 4.04 -2.73 5.96
N THR A 365 4.62 -3.07 7.12
CA THR A 365 5.39 -4.30 7.30
C THR A 365 4.53 -5.55 7.18
N ILE A 366 3.32 -5.53 7.71
CA ILE A 366 2.37 -6.64 7.60
C ILE A 366 1.80 -6.76 6.18
N LEU A 367 1.46 -5.63 5.56
CA LEU A 367 0.94 -5.60 4.19
C LEU A 367 1.98 -6.11 3.17
N MET A 368 3.22 -5.71 3.35
CA MET A 368 4.36 -6.19 2.57
C MET A 368 4.48 -7.72 2.65
N GLY A 369 4.40 -8.28 3.86
CA GLY A 369 4.45 -9.73 4.07
C GLY A 369 3.36 -10.46 3.30
N GLN A 370 2.12 -9.98 3.39
CA GLN A 370 1.00 -10.56 2.65
C GLN A 370 1.21 -10.47 1.13
N SER A 371 1.73 -9.34 0.62
CA SER A 371 1.89 -9.12 -0.81
C SER A 371 2.86 -10.12 -1.46
N PHE A 372 3.92 -10.55 -0.76
CA PHE A 372 4.89 -11.52 -1.28
C PHE A 372 4.30 -12.91 -1.51
N TYR A 373 3.25 -13.28 -0.80
CA TYR A 373 2.60 -14.58 -0.96
C TYR A 373 1.37 -14.57 -1.87
N GLN A 374 0.78 -13.39 -2.11
CA GLN A 374 -0.48 -13.28 -2.85
C GLN A 374 -0.35 -12.64 -4.23
N LEU A 375 0.53 -11.67 -4.37
CA LEU A 375 0.56 -10.80 -5.55
C LEU A 375 1.77 -11.11 -6.44
N SER A 376 1.62 -10.85 -7.74
CA SER A 376 2.74 -10.94 -8.67
C SER A 376 3.91 -10.05 -8.23
N PRO A 377 5.17 -10.37 -8.60
CA PRO A 377 6.34 -9.56 -8.25
C PRO A 377 6.28 -8.09 -8.71
N ARG A 378 5.31 -7.71 -9.55
CA ARG A 378 5.03 -6.30 -9.88
C ARG A 378 4.65 -5.47 -8.64
N ALA A 379 4.06 -6.10 -7.63
CA ALA A 379 3.74 -5.45 -6.36
C ALA A 379 4.98 -5.03 -5.56
N ASN A 380 6.15 -5.65 -5.80
CA ASN A 380 7.40 -5.33 -5.11
C ASN A 380 7.86 -3.88 -5.35
N ALA A 381 7.44 -3.27 -6.47
CA ALA A 381 7.72 -1.86 -6.74
C ALA A 381 7.09 -0.91 -5.70
N LEU A 382 5.89 -1.26 -5.20
CA LEU A 382 5.24 -0.48 -4.13
C LEU A 382 5.97 -0.64 -2.81
N VAL A 383 6.41 -1.85 -2.47
CA VAL A 383 7.22 -2.12 -1.28
C VAL A 383 8.54 -1.33 -1.31
N ARG A 384 9.25 -1.41 -2.46
CA ARG A 384 10.49 -0.66 -2.65
C ARG A 384 10.28 0.84 -2.49
N LYS A 385 9.22 1.39 -3.11
CA LYS A 385 8.86 2.80 -2.97
C LYS A 385 8.62 3.17 -1.51
N ALA A 386 7.84 2.38 -0.77
CA ALA A 386 7.55 2.62 0.63
C ALA A 386 8.85 2.65 1.48
N ILE A 387 9.76 1.70 1.27
CA ILE A 387 11.06 1.63 1.97
C ILE A 387 11.91 2.86 1.68
N HIS A 388 12.02 3.27 0.41
CA HIS A 388 12.77 4.47 0.03
C HIS A 388 12.16 5.73 0.64
N GLU A 389 10.84 5.89 0.60
CA GLU A 389 10.15 7.03 1.21
C GLU A 389 10.40 7.10 2.72
N LEU A 390 10.40 5.97 3.45
CA LEU A 390 10.69 5.99 4.89
C LEU A 390 12.02 6.66 5.19
N VAL A 391 13.07 6.28 4.46
CA VAL A 391 14.42 6.80 4.72
C VAL A 391 14.62 8.20 4.13
N ASP A 392 13.98 8.52 3.00
CA ASP A 392 14.08 9.86 2.38
C ASP A 392 13.29 10.92 3.15
N TRP A 393 12.34 10.51 3.98
CA TRP A 393 11.59 11.37 4.90
C TRP A 393 12.21 11.45 6.30
N GLN A 394 13.32 10.74 6.55
CA GLN A 394 14.03 10.79 7.84
C GLN A 394 14.32 12.24 8.23
N LYS A 395 14.04 12.59 9.49
CA LYS A 395 14.30 13.94 10.01
C LYS A 395 15.80 14.21 10.09
N GLU A 396 16.18 15.50 10.17
CA GLU A 396 17.57 15.94 10.28
C GLU A 396 18.26 15.37 11.53
N ASP A 397 17.52 15.18 12.63
CA ASP A 397 18.00 14.57 13.86
C ASP A 397 18.17 13.05 13.78
N GLY A 398 17.83 12.44 12.65
CA GLY A 398 17.90 11.00 12.44
C GLY A 398 16.63 10.24 12.79
N THR A 399 15.58 10.89 13.28
CA THR A 399 14.31 10.24 13.64
C THR A 399 13.57 9.75 12.39
N LEU A 400 13.14 8.49 12.41
CA LEU A 400 12.12 7.95 11.52
C LEU A 400 10.74 8.19 12.14
N PHE A 401 9.74 8.44 11.32
CA PHE A 401 8.38 8.67 11.80
C PHE A 401 7.32 8.06 10.87
N SER A 402 6.10 8.03 11.30
CA SER A 402 4.97 7.39 10.60
C SER A 402 3.68 8.14 10.96
N PRO A 403 2.71 8.31 10.02
CA PRO A 403 2.75 7.84 8.64
C PRO A 403 3.57 8.75 7.73
N ILE A 404 3.95 8.23 6.56
CA ILE A 404 4.61 8.96 5.49
C ILE A 404 4.10 8.49 4.12
N PRO A 405 4.04 9.42 3.12
CA PRO A 405 4.25 10.86 3.23
C PRO A 405 3.11 11.55 3.99
N ALA A 406 3.39 12.52 4.83
CA ALA A 406 2.37 13.29 5.54
C ALA A 406 2.80 14.74 5.74
N GLN A 407 1.90 15.70 5.56
CA GLN A 407 2.19 17.12 5.78
C GLN A 407 1.76 17.61 7.16
N ASN A 408 0.68 17.05 7.71
CA ASN A 408 0.09 17.48 8.98
C ASN A 408 0.34 16.50 10.14
N TRP A 409 1.33 15.62 9.97
CA TRP A 409 1.78 14.69 11.01
C TRP A 409 3.28 14.40 10.84
N ASP A 410 4.00 14.37 11.95
CA ASP A 410 5.44 14.07 11.94
C ASP A 410 5.95 13.46 13.25
N GLN A 411 5.07 12.82 14.02
CA GLN A 411 5.46 12.19 15.28
C GLN A 411 6.11 10.83 15.03
N GLU A 412 7.16 10.55 15.80
CA GLU A 412 7.74 9.22 15.85
C GLU A 412 6.75 8.24 16.51
N LEU A 413 6.63 7.04 15.93
CA LEU A 413 6.04 5.88 16.59
C LEU A 413 7.17 4.87 16.82
N PRO A 414 7.84 4.89 17.98
CA PRO A 414 9.09 4.15 18.21
C PRO A 414 9.01 2.67 17.88
N ALA A 415 7.93 1.99 18.32
CA ALA A 415 7.74 0.56 18.03
C ALA A 415 7.58 0.30 16.52
N GLN A 416 6.81 1.12 15.80
CA GLN A 416 6.63 0.98 14.34
C GLN A 416 7.91 1.28 13.57
N SER A 417 8.67 2.30 14.00
CA SER A 417 9.94 2.63 13.37
C SER A 417 10.98 1.52 13.57
N LEU A 418 11.04 0.90 14.75
CA LEU A 418 11.89 -0.27 14.98
C LEU A 418 11.40 -1.48 14.16
N THR A 419 10.08 -1.71 14.09
CA THR A 419 9.50 -2.79 13.28
C THR A 419 9.90 -2.64 11.81
N SER A 420 9.85 -1.41 11.25
CA SER A 420 10.17 -1.15 9.84
C SER A 420 11.60 -1.53 9.44
N ILE A 421 12.58 -1.31 10.33
CA ILE A 421 13.99 -1.63 10.09
C ILE A 421 14.40 -3.01 10.63
N SER A 422 13.47 -3.75 11.25
CA SER A 422 13.72 -5.07 11.83
C SER A 422 13.81 -6.19 10.80
N THR A 423 13.92 -7.42 11.30
CA THR A 423 13.84 -8.63 10.48
C THR A 423 12.47 -8.85 9.84
N TYR A 424 11.41 -8.20 10.33
CA TYR A 424 10.06 -8.19 9.72
C TYR A 424 9.87 -7.08 8.70
N GLY A 425 10.77 -6.08 8.64
CA GLY A 425 10.74 -4.97 7.70
C GLY A 425 11.80 -5.11 6.59
N PHE A 426 12.85 -4.32 6.65
CA PHE A 426 13.86 -4.23 5.58
C PHE A 426 14.51 -5.57 5.25
N TRP A 427 14.89 -6.36 6.25
CA TRP A 427 15.49 -7.65 5.99
C TRP A 427 14.51 -8.64 5.37
N TYR A 428 13.23 -8.60 5.76
CA TYR A 428 12.18 -9.42 5.17
C TYR A 428 12.00 -9.13 3.67
N TYR A 429 11.96 -7.82 3.31
CA TYR A 429 11.95 -7.41 1.91
C TYR A 429 13.15 -7.98 1.13
N TYR A 430 14.36 -7.89 1.69
CA TYR A 430 15.56 -8.43 1.05
C TYR A 430 15.49 -9.93 0.84
N MET A 431 15.04 -10.68 1.83
CA MET A 431 14.89 -12.12 1.71
C MET A 431 13.94 -12.53 0.59
N HIS A 432 12.84 -11.81 0.40
CA HIS A 432 11.88 -12.10 -0.66
C HIS A 432 12.30 -11.61 -2.05
N THR A 433 13.05 -10.52 -2.14
CA THR A 433 13.39 -9.88 -3.43
C THR A 433 14.84 -10.12 -3.88
N GLY A 434 15.78 -10.19 -2.97
CA GLY A 434 17.21 -10.19 -3.25
C GLY A 434 17.76 -8.82 -3.66
N ASP A 435 17.03 -7.74 -3.41
CA ASP A 435 17.37 -6.36 -3.79
C ASP A 435 18.44 -5.76 -2.85
N ARG A 436 19.70 -6.08 -3.17
CA ARG A 436 20.88 -5.57 -2.44
C ARG A 436 21.05 -4.06 -2.59
N GLU A 437 20.64 -3.50 -3.71
CA GLU A 437 20.77 -2.07 -3.97
C GLU A 437 19.93 -1.25 -2.98
N THR A 438 18.68 -1.65 -2.76
CA THR A 438 17.82 -1.03 -1.74
C THR A 438 18.43 -1.18 -0.34
N MET A 439 19.03 -2.32 0.02
CA MET A 439 19.68 -2.48 1.32
C MET A 439 20.87 -1.54 1.51
N ALA A 440 21.69 -1.37 0.48
CA ALA A 440 22.80 -0.40 0.51
C ALA A 440 22.29 1.06 0.61
N TYR A 441 21.16 1.35 -0.04
CA TYR A 441 20.55 2.68 0.01
C TYR A 441 20.03 3.04 1.40
N VAL A 442 19.35 2.10 2.08
CA VAL A 442 18.71 2.39 3.37
C VAL A 442 19.64 2.31 4.57
N TYR A 443 20.80 1.62 4.45
CA TYR A 443 21.69 1.39 5.57
C TYR A 443 22.16 2.67 6.30
N PRO A 444 22.55 3.76 5.63
CA PRO A 444 22.94 5.02 6.29
C PRO A 444 21.83 5.61 7.16
N ALA A 445 20.58 5.53 6.72
CA ALA A 445 19.43 6.03 7.48
C ALA A 445 19.10 5.11 8.66
N MET A 446 19.16 3.81 8.46
CA MET A 446 19.00 2.80 9.50
C MET A 446 20.05 2.98 10.62
N ARG A 447 21.31 3.16 10.25
CA ARG A 447 22.42 3.43 11.17
C ARG A 447 22.19 4.70 11.99
N ARG A 448 21.78 5.81 11.33
CA ARG A 448 21.45 7.07 12.01
C ARG A 448 20.29 6.91 12.99
N TYR A 449 19.25 6.19 12.61
CA TYR A 449 18.12 5.96 13.51
C TYR A 449 18.51 5.08 14.70
N LEU A 450 19.26 3.99 14.49
CA LEU A 450 19.73 3.14 15.57
C LEU A 450 20.68 3.86 16.53
N SER A 451 21.46 4.85 16.07
CA SER A 451 22.32 5.64 16.96
C SER A 451 21.54 6.53 17.95
N LEU A 452 20.24 6.72 17.74
CA LEU A 452 19.36 7.43 18.68
C LEU A 452 18.89 6.54 19.83
N TRP A 453 19.04 5.22 19.70
CA TRP A 453 18.61 4.25 20.68
C TRP A 453 19.74 3.95 21.65
N THR A 454 19.50 4.29 22.91
CA THR A 454 20.45 4.03 24.01
C THR A 454 19.87 2.98 24.94
N LEU A 455 20.70 2.48 25.82
CA LEU A 455 20.29 1.58 26.88
C LEU A 455 20.28 2.31 28.21
N ASP A 456 19.31 1.96 29.07
CA ASP A 456 19.25 2.44 30.45
C ASP A 456 20.31 1.76 31.32
N ASP A 457 20.45 2.23 32.57
CA ASP A 457 21.35 1.66 33.58
C ASP A 457 21.08 0.17 33.85
N ASP A 458 19.84 -0.27 33.63
CA ASP A 458 19.46 -1.68 33.71
C ASP A 458 19.84 -2.50 32.46
N GLY A 459 20.34 -1.85 31.42
CA GLY A 459 20.72 -2.47 30.15
C GLY A 459 19.55 -2.73 29.19
N LEU A 460 18.32 -2.35 29.52
CA LEU A 460 17.19 -2.37 28.62
C LEU A 460 17.21 -1.15 27.69
N THR A 461 16.50 -1.26 26.59
CA THR A 461 16.26 -0.18 25.64
C THR A 461 15.63 1.03 26.35
N TYR A 462 16.27 2.21 26.23
CA TYR A 462 15.70 3.46 26.73
C TYR A 462 14.42 3.80 25.97
N GLU A 463 13.36 4.14 26.71
CA GLU A 463 12.11 4.60 26.11
C GLU A 463 12.27 6.04 25.62
N ARG A 464 12.34 6.22 24.29
CA ARG A 464 12.50 7.53 23.67
C ARG A 464 11.31 8.43 23.96
N GLN A 465 11.59 9.67 24.31
CA GLN A 465 10.58 10.69 24.62
C GLN A 465 10.24 11.53 23.37
N GLY A 466 9.05 12.13 23.36
CA GLY A 466 8.63 13.07 22.32
C GLY A 466 7.88 12.47 21.11
N GLY A 467 7.71 11.15 21.08
CA GLY A 467 6.87 10.45 20.11
C GLY A 467 5.54 9.98 20.69
N TRP A 468 4.81 9.21 19.91
CA TRP A 468 3.64 8.48 20.40
C TRP A 468 4.04 7.04 20.75
N PRO A 469 4.07 6.68 22.06
CA PRO A 469 4.52 5.36 22.49
C PRO A 469 3.44 4.30 22.24
N TRP A 470 3.01 4.16 21.01
CA TRP A 470 2.03 3.17 20.60
C TRP A 470 2.71 1.84 20.27
N GLY A 471 2.35 0.77 20.99
CA GLY A 471 2.85 -0.58 20.74
C GLY A 471 1.77 -1.53 20.22
N ASP A 472 0.53 -1.25 20.55
CA ASP A 472 -0.67 -1.94 20.09
C ASP A 472 -1.92 -1.21 20.59
N TRP A 473 -3.08 -1.52 20.05
CA TRP A 473 -4.35 -1.09 20.62
C TRP A 473 -4.74 -1.92 21.85
N GLY A 474 -5.60 -1.35 22.69
CA GLY A 474 -6.08 -1.96 23.92
C GLY A 474 -5.33 -1.48 25.16
N THR A 475 -5.47 -2.22 26.25
CA THR A 475 -4.87 -1.92 27.56
C THR A 475 -3.69 -2.85 27.86
N ASP A 476 -3.02 -2.58 28.95
CA ASP A 476 -2.04 -3.47 29.54
C ASP A 476 -0.84 -3.80 28.62
N VAL A 477 -0.31 -2.79 27.93
CA VAL A 477 0.91 -2.91 27.10
C VAL A 477 2.14 -2.63 27.97
N ASP A 478 2.99 -3.62 28.16
CA ASP A 478 4.32 -3.43 28.78
C ASP A 478 5.31 -2.88 27.74
N MET A 479 5.24 -1.56 27.51
CA MET A 479 5.98 -0.88 26.45
C MET A 479 7.50 -1.04 26.56
N ARG A 480 8.05 -1.13 27.77
CA ARG A 480 9.50 -1.32 27.95
C ARG A 480 9.99 -2.61 27.31
N LEU A 481 9.25 -3.70 27.50
CA LEU A 481 9.62 -4.99 26.94
C LEU A 481 9.26 -5.12 25.46
N ILE A 482 8.16 -4.51 25.01
CA ILE A 482 7.81 -4.44 23.60
C ILE A 482 8.91 -3.70 22.80
N LEU A 483 9.33 -2.53 23.27
CA LEU A 483 10.40 -1.77 22.61
C LEU A 483 11.73 -2.50 22.63
N ALA A 484 12.08 -3.16 23.75
CA ALA A 484 13.32 -3.95 23.85
C ALA A 484 13.34 -5.12 22.84
N ALA A 485 12.22 -5.82 22.65
CA ALA A 485 12.11 -6.89 21.68
C ALA A 485 12.23 -6.38 20.24
N TRP A 486 11.55 -5.28 19.89
CA TRP A 486 11.67 -4.67 18.58
C TRP A 486 13.08 -4.10 18.31
N HIS A 487 13.71 -3.48 19.31
CA HIS A 487 15.09 -3.01 19.18
C HIS A 487 16.07 -4.17 18.94
N TYR A 488 15.90 -5.29 19.65
CA TYR A 488 16.69 -6.49 19.44
C TYR A 488 16.57 -7.02 17.99
N LEU A 489 15.35 -7.09 17.45
CA LEU A 489 15.10 -7.50 16.06
C LEU A 489 15.65 -6.49 15.04
N ALA A 490 15.59 -5.19 15.35
CA ALA A 490 16.17 -4.15 14.51
C ALA A 490 17.71 -4.23 14.46
N LEU A 491 18.36 -4.46 15.60
CA LEU A 491 19.81 -4.68 15.66
C LEU A 491 20.24 -5.95 14.90
N GLN A 492 19.46 -7.02 14.99
CA GLN A 492 19.72 -8.25 14.21
C GLN A 492 19.65 -7.98 12.71
N SER A 493 18.64 -7.23 12.28
CA SER A 493 18.51 -6.79 10.88
C SER A 493 19.69 -5.89 10.47
N ALA A 494 20.10 -4.97 11.33
CA ALA A 494 21.23 -4.07 11.06
C ALA A 494 22.55 -4.81 10.89
N ILE A 495 22.82 -5.83 11.69
CA ILE A 495 23.98 -6.71 11.52
C ILE A 495 23.94 -7.36 10.13
N ASN A 496 22.81 -7.97 9.77
CA ASN A 496 22.66 -8.63 8.48
C ASN A 496 22.86 -7.66 7.30
N VAL A 497 22.31 -6.43 7.40
CA VAL A 497 22.46 -5.43 6.35
C VAL A 497 23.88 -4.86 6.30
N ALA A 498 24.51 -4.64 7.46
CA ALA A 498 25.90 -4.18 7.54
C ALA A 498 26.87 -5.18 6.87
N GLU A 499 26.78 -6.45 7.24
CA GLU A 499 27.57 -7.55 6.62
C GLU A 499 27.28 -7.65 5.10
N LEU A 500 26.03 -7.51 4.69
CA LEU A 500 25.62 -7.53 3.28
C LEU A 500 26.22 -6.37 2.48
N THR A 501 26.32 -5.18 3.08
CA THR A 501 26.67 -3.94 2.38
C THR A 501 28.12 -3.50 2.59
N GLY A 502 28.90 -4.23 3.40
CA GLY A 502 30.33 -4.02 3.63
C GLY A 502 30.61 -2.98 4.71
N HIS A 503 29.83 -3.00 5.79
CA HIS A 503 29.96 -2.12 6.95
C HIS A 503 30.23 -2.95 8.23
N GLU A 504 31.17 -3.89 8.13
CA GLU A 504 31.54 -4.78 9.23
C GLU A 504 32.03 -4.05 10.48
N GLU A 505 32.48 -2.80 10.35
CA GLU A 505 32.90 -1.95 11.46
C GLU A 505 31.80 -1.69 12.49
N ASP A 506 30.51 -1.67 12.05
CA ASP A 506 29.36 -1.42 12.94
C ASP A 506 28.86 -2.68 13.66
N VAL A 507 29.22 -3.86 13.16
CA VAL A 507 28.68 -5.17 13.62
C VAL A 507 29.01 -5.47 15.08
N SER A 508 30.22 -5.09 15.53
CA SER A 508 30.64 -5.32 16.92
C SER A 508 29.74 -4.58 17.91
N ASP A 509 29.46 -3.33 17.63
CA ASP A 509 28.64 -2.47 18.50
C ASP A 509 27.20 -2.95 18.55
N TYR A 510 26.61 -3.33 17.41
CA TYR A 510 25.26 -3.91 17.38
C TYR A 510 25.18 -5.24 18.15
N LYS A 511 26.17 -6.12 18.02
CA LYS A 511 26.23 -7.38 18.80
C LYS A 511 26.35 -7.12 20.30
N GLN A 512 27.13 -6.12 20.71
CA GLN A 512 27.25 -5.73 22.11
C GLN A 512 25.91 -5.21 22.67
N GLN A 513 25.22 -4.35 21.93
CA GLN A 513 23.90 -3.85 22.32
C GLN A 513 22.87 -4.99 22.39
N MET A 514 22.84 -5.90 21.41
CA MET A 514 21.98 -7.08 21.44
C MET A 514 22.22 -7.94 22.68
N GLN A 515 23.48 -8.19 23.04
CA GLN A 515 23.83 -8.97 24.22
C GLN A 515 23.36 -8.29 25.53
N SER A 516 23.48 -6.97 25.60
CA SER A 516 23.00 -6.19 26.75
C SER A 516 21.46 -6.25 26.88
N VAL A 517 20.74 -5.99 25.76
CA VAL A 517 19.28 -6.08 25.72
C VAL A 517 18.80 -7.49 26.09
N MET A 518 19.40 -8.52 25.52
CA MET A 518 19.05 -9.92 25.82
C MET A 518 19.24 -10.24 27.30
N THR A 519 20.35 -9.82 27.88
CA THR A 519 20.65 -10.06 29.30
C THR A 519 19.68 -9.33 30.20
N ALA A 520 19.39 -8.05 29.92
CA ALA A 520 18.47 -7.24 30.68
C ALA A 520 17.01 -7.71 30.55
N PHE A 521 16.60 -8.06 29.33
CA PHE A 521 15.26 -8.62 29.08
C PHE A 521 15.02 -9.90 29.87
N ASN A 522 16.01 -10.79 29.91
CA ASN A 522 15.92 -12.05 30.67
C ASN A 522 15.91 -11.86 32.18
N ARG A 523 16.41 -10.73 32.72
CA ARG A 523 16.22 -10.38 34.14
C ARG A 523 14.78 -10.00 34.49
N CYS A 524 13.97 -9.64 33.50
CA CYS A 524 12.54 -9.38 33.69
C CYS A 524 11.68 -10.66 33.73
N TRP A 525 12.29 -11.84 33.67
CA TRP A 525 11.62 -13.12 33.89
C TRP A 525 11.36 -13.33 35.39
N ASN A 526 10.10 -13.39 35.80
CA ASN A 526 9.70 -13.51 37.20
C ASN A 526 9.49 -14.96 37.67
N GLY A 527 9.92 -15.95 36.87
CA GLY A 527 9.69 -17.38 37.10
C GLY A 527 8.44 -17.93 36.40
N TYR A 528 7.56 -17.04 35.92
CA TYR A 528 6.30 -17.41 35.25
C TYR A 528 6.13 -16.72 33.90
N ALA A 529 6.39 -15.42 33.83
CA ALA A 529 6.22 -14.59 32.64
C ALA A 529 7.30 -13.51 32.58
N TYR A 530 7.51 -12.96 31.37
CA TYR A 530 8.26 -11.71 31.21
C TYR A 530 7.40 -10.54 31.60
N ARG A 531 7.90 -9.69 32.50
CA ARG A 531 7.22 -8.52 33.01
C ARG A 531 8.23 -7.51 33.55
N HIS A 532 8.19 -6.29 33.07
CA HIS A 532 9.08 -5.27 33.60
C HIS A 532 8.75 -4.96 35.07
N PRO A 533 9.75 -4.84 35.97
CA PRO A 533 9.49 -4.63 37.41
C PRO A 533 8.64 -3.38 37.75
N THR A 534 8.72 -2.34 36.92
CA THR A 534 7.94 -1.09 37.11
C THR A 534 6.59 -1.12 36.40
N TYR A 535 6.25 -2.17 35.68
CA TYR A 535 4.97 -2.29 35.01
C TYR A 535 3.89 -2.80 35.98
N HIS A 536 2.76 -2.10 36.04
CA HIS A 536 1.68 -2.36 37.00
C HIS A 536 0.38 -2.89 36.40
N GLY A 537 0.28 -2.97 35.04
CA GLY A 537 -0.88 -3.55 34.35
C GLY A 537 -0.99 -5.08 34.50
N ALA A 538 -1.94 -5.70 33.86
CA ALA A 538 -2.01 -7.17 33.75
C ALA A 538 -0.82 -7.73 32.95
N THR A 539 -0.50 -9.01 33.13
CA THR A 539 0.57 -9.65 32.34
C THR A 539 0.21 -9.62 30.86
N ASP A 540 1.09 -9.06 30.05
CA ASP A 540 0.86 -8.80 28.64
C ASP A 540 1.23 -10.03 27.77
N ASP A 541 0.27 -10.61 27.04
CA ASP A 541 0.49 -11.74 26.12
C ASP A 541 1.38 -11.36 24.92
N ARG A 542 1.36 -10.09 24.50
CA ARG A 542 2.19 -9.56 23.41
C ARG A 542 3.68 -9.61 23.75
N VAL A 543 4.04 -9.27 24.98
CA VAL A 543 5.43 -9.37 25.44
C VAL A 543 5.88 -10.82 25.44
N GLN A 544 5.04 -11.75 25.90
CA GLN A 544 5.37 -13.17 25.88
C GLN A 544 5.62 -13.68 24.46
N ALA A 545 4.73 -13.28 23.52
CA ALA A 545 4.90 -13.60 22.11
C ALA A 545 6.19 -13.01 21.53
N MET A 546 6.43 -11.71 21.78
CA MET A 546 7.64 -11.04 21.29
C MET A 546 8.92 -11.64 21.85
N ALA A 547 8.91 -12.13 23.09
CA ALA A 547 10.06 -12.82 23.68
C ALA A 547 10.41 -14.10 22.89
N VAL A 548 9.41 -14.83 22.42
CA VAL A 548 9.59 -16.05 21.61
C VAL A 548 10.00 -15.71 20.18
N VAL A 549 9.28 -14.82 19.50
CA VAL A 549 9.53 -14.54 18.08
C VAL A 549 10.85 -13.81 17.84
N SER A 550 11.32 -13.02 18.82
CA SER A 550 12.64 -12.40 18.76
C SER A 550 13.79 -13.35 19.11
N GLY A 551 13.51 -14.49 19.74
CA GLY A 551 14.52 -15.40 20.26
C GLY A 551 15.14 -14.95 21.59
N LEU A 552 14.54 -13.98 22.28
CA LEU A 552 14.97 -13.55 23.62
C LEU A 552 14.63 -14.60 24.69
N ALA A 553 13.52 -15.34 24.53
CA ALA A 553 13.16 -16.45 25.38
C ALA A 553 13.79 -17.76 24.88
N ASP A 554 14.41 -18.51 25.78
CA ASP A 554 14.85 -19.89 25.51
C ASP A 554 13.70 -20.90 25.75
N SER A 555 13.85 -22.09 25.17
CA SER A 555 12.80 -23.12 25.20
C SER A 555 12.43 -23.63 26.59
N THR A 556 13.26 -23.44 27.62
CA THR A 556 12.92 -23.84 28.99
C THR A 556 11.79 -23.03 29.60
N LYS A 557 11.45 -21.89 29.01
CA LYS A 557 10.37 -20.98 29.43
C LYS A 557 9.07 -21.18 28.66
N TYR A 558 9.13 -21.92 27.55
CA TYR A 558 8.01 -22.01 26.59
C TYR A 558 6.71 -22.48 27.22
N GLU A 559 6.74 -23.46 28.09
CA GLU A 559 5.51 -23.97 28.73
C GLU A 559 4.82 -22.88 29.56
N ARG A 560 5.59 -22.10 30.35
CA ARG A 560 5.03 -21.02 31.16
C ARG A 560 4.55 -19.83 30.32
N ILE A 561 5.27 -19.53 29.22
CA ILE A 561 4.85 -18.52 28.24
C ILE A 561 3.52 -18.94 27.60
N TYR A 562 3.42 -20.22 27.22
CA TYR A 562 2.19 -20.78 26.65
C TYR A 562 1.01 -20.66 27.62
N GLU A 563 1.18 -21.07 28.90
CA GLU A 563 0.15 -20.94 29.94
C GLU A 563 -0.30 -19.46 30.08
N THR A 564 0.63 -18.51 30.02
CA THR A 564 0.33 -17.08 30.11
C THR A 564 -0.48 -16.62 28.88
N ILE A 565 -0.06 -16.99 27.68
CA ILE A 565 -0.79 -16.64 26.43
C ILE A 565 -2.20 -17.26 26.43
N CYS A 566 -2.38 -18.46 26.96
CA CYS A 566 -3.69 -19.08 27.10
C CYS A 566 -4.63 -18.33 28.05
N SER A 567 -4.07 -17.68 29.06
CA SER A 567 -4.84 -16.95 30.07
C SER A 567 -5.12 -15.49 29.72
N GLN A 568 -4.50 -14.95 28.66
CA GLN A 568 -4.55 -13.55 28.26
C GLN A 568 -4.90 -13.39 26.77
N GLU A 569 -5.69 -12.39 26.44
CA GLU A 569 -6.10 -12.09 25.05
C GLU A 569 -6.11 -10.57 24.80
N TYR A 570 -5.04 -9.87 25.21
CA TYR A 570 -4.93 -8.40 25.05
C TYR A 570 -4.51 -7.98 23.64
N ALA A 571 -3.78 -8.84 22.90
CA ALA A 571 -3.32 -8.52 21.56
C ALA A 571 -4.47 -8.10 20.64
N SER A 572 -4.28 -6.98 19.90
CA SER A 572 -5.17 -6.60 18.80
C SER A 572 -4.91 -7.51 17.57
N PRO A 573 -5.72 -7.41 16.51
CA PRO A 573 -5.43 -8.15 15.27
C PRO A 573 -4.02 -7.90 14.71
N TYR A 574 -3.44 -6.70 14.96
CA TYR A 574 -2.07 -6.35 14.59
C TYR A 574 -1.04 -7.23 15.29
N MET A 575 -1.11 -7.34 16.63
CA MET A 575 -0.14 -8.11 17.41
C MET A 575 -0.48 -9.60 17.48
N GLU A 576 -1.71 -10.02 17.18
CA GLU A 576 -2.13 -11.42 17.19
C GLU A 576 -1.32 -12.27 16.20
N LYS A 577 -0.84 -11.70 15.11
CA LYS A 577 0.10 -12.34 14.20
C LYS A 577 1.32 -12.90 14.96
N TYR A 578 1.94 -12.09 15.78
CA TYR A 578 3.15 -12.50 16.54
C TYR A 578 2.83 -13.47 17.67
N VAL A 579 1.62 -13.36 18.27
CA VAL A 579 1.12 -14.34 19.24
C VAL A 579 0.95 -15.71 18.58
N TYR A 580 0.35 -15.73 17.39
CA TYR A 580 0.17 -16.96 16.64
C TYR A 580 1.52 -17.58 16.25
N GLU A 581 2.43 -16.81 15.71
CA GLU A 581 3.77 -17.24 15.34
C GLU A 581 4.53 -17.83 16.55
N ALA A 582 4.42 -17.18 17.72
CA ALA A 582 5.02 -17.67 18.96
C ALA A 582 4.44 -19.04 19.36
N LEU A 583 3.13 -19.19 19.34
CA LEU A 583 2.45 -20.44 19.64
C LEU A 583 2.91 -21.59 18.72
N MET A 584 3.02 -21.31 17.42
CA MET A 584 3.52 -22.28 16.44
C MET A 584 4.97 -22.67 16.70
N ARG A 585 5.85 -21.70 16.98
CA ARG A 585 7.25 -21.93 17.31
C ARG A 585 7.45 -22.74 18.59
N MET A 586 6.55 -22.59 19.56
CA MET A 586 6.54 -23.36 20.80
C MET A 586 5.94 -24.78 20.63
N GLY A 587 5.39 -25.10 19.47
CA GLY A 587 4.79 -26.41 19.16
C GLY A 587 3.32 -26.57 19.53
N HIS A 588 2.61 -25.47 19.86
CA HIS A 588 1.20 -25.46 20.25
C HIS A 588 0.24 -25.12 19.06
N GLY A 589 0.49 -25.73 17.90
CA GLY A 589 -0.23 -25.43 16.66
C GLY A 589 -1.76 -25.63 16.72
N ASP A 590 -2.22 -26.66 17.45
CA ASP A 590 -3.66 -26.93 17.61
C ASP A 590 -4.35 -25.78 18.36
N TYR A 591 -3.78 -25.34 19.48
CA TYR A 591 -4.29 -24.20 20.22
C TYR A 591 -4.18 -22.89 19.42
N ALA A 592 -3.09 -22.69 18.71
CA ALA A 592 -2.90 -21.53 17.84
C ALA A 592 -4.07 -21.41 16.83
N LEU A 593 -4.45 -22.50 16.18
CA LEU A 593 -5.56 -22.50 15.22
C LEU A 593 -6.93 -22.35 15.91
N GLU A 594 -7.13 -22.92 17.08
CA GLU A 594 -8.35 -22.72 17.87
C GLU A 594 -8.50 -21.24 18.26
N ARG A 595 -7.43 -20.61 18.79
CA ARG A 595 -7.38 -19.20 19.13
C ARG A 595 -7.65 -18.31 17.91
N PHE A 596 -7.03 -18.62 16.77
CA PHE A 596 -7.29 -17.92 15.51
C PHE A 596 -8.78 -17.96 15.12
N LYS A 597 -9.38 -19.15 15.08
CA LYS A 597 -10.81 -19.31 14.74
C LYS A 597 -11.72 -18.58 15.72
N LYS A 598 -11.39 -18.59 16.99
CA LYS A 598 -12.16 -17.89 18.02
C LYS A 598 -12.10 -16.37 17.80
N ARG A 599 -10.89 -15.81 17.64
CA ARG A 599 -10.70 -14.35 17.64
C ARG A 599 -11.06 -13.70 16.31
N PHE A 600 -10.71 -14.31 15.19
CA PHE A 600 -11.07 -13.82 13.86
C PHE A 600 -12.47 -14.25 13.39
N GLY A 601 -13.13 -15.14 14.12
CA GLY A 601 -14.37 -15.79 13.70
C GLY A 601 -15.48 -14.84 13.30
N GLN A 602 -15.69 -13.74 14.04
CA GLN A 602 -16.70 -12.75 13.73
C GLN A 602 -16.45 -12.09 12.37
N MET A 603 -15.27 -11.54 12.13
CA MET A 603 -14.96 -10.86 10.87
C MET A 603 -14.88 -11.83 9.68
N ILE A 604 -14.54 -13.11 9.93
CA ILE A 604 -14.55 -14.14 8.88
C ILE A 604 -15.98 -14.53 8.51
N ALA A 605 -16.86 -14.67 9.51
CA ALA A 605 -18.26 -15.07 9.31
C ALA A 605 -19.12 -13.96 8.72
N ASP A 606 -18.73 -12.71 8.88
CA ASP A 606 -19.47 -11.57 8.34
C ASP A 606 -19.63 -11.68 6.82
N THR A 607 -20.86 -11.55 6.35
CA THR A 607 -21.24 -11.59 4.92
C THR A 607 -21.54 -10.21 4.35
N CYS A 608 -21.62 -9.19 5.20
CA CYS A 608 -21.85 -7.81 4.79
C CYS A 608 -20.58 -7.17 4.22
N HIS A 609 -19.44 -7.42 4.87
CA HIS A 609 -18.14 -6.91 4.46
C HIS A 609 -17.26 -8.04 3.89
N THR A 610 -16.66 -7.78 2.76
CA THR A 610 -15.72 -8.72 2.11
C THR A 610 -14.27 -8.51 2.54
N THR A 611 -14.05 -7.64 3.52
CA THR A 611 -12.76 -7.23 4.09
C THR A 611 -12.66 -7.58 5.57
N LEU A 612 -11.48 -7.36 6.16
CA LEU A 612 -11.17 -7.59 7.57
C LEU A 612 -11.20 -6.27 8.35
N TYR A 613 -11.54 -6.34 9.63
CA TYR A 613 -11.69 -5.19 10.52
C TYR A 613 -10.35 -4.72 11.11
N GLU A 614 -10.32 -3.48 11.59
CA GLU A 614 -9.21 -2.93 12.37
C GLU A 614 -9.12 -3.58 13.76
N GLY A 615 -10.24 -3.72 14.43
CA GLY A 615 -10.37 -4.37 15.74
C GLY A 615 -11.04 -5.74 15.65
N TRP A 616 -11.31 -6.34 16.81
CA TRP A 616 -11.94 -7.66 16.88
C TRP A 616 -13.41 -7.68 16.49
N GLN A 617 -14.07 -6.52 16.53
CA GLN A 617 -15.46 -6.32 16.16
C GLN A 617 -15.64 -5.05 15.35
N GLU A 618 -16.74 -4.93 14.64
CA GLU A 618 -17.12 -3.72 13.94
C GLU A 618 -17.18 -2.54 14.92
N GLY A 619 -16.55 -1.42 14.57
CA GLY A 619 -16.44 -0.24 15.43
C GLY A 619 -15.49 -0.36 16.61
N GLY A 620 -14.71 -1.44 16.73
CA GLY A 620 -13.68 -1.61 17.76
C GLY A 620 -12.61 -0.50 17.71
N TYR A 621 -11.95 -0.23 18.84
CA TYR A 621 -10.92 0.79 19.02
C TYR A 621 -11.35 2.20 18.61
N GLY A 622 -12.49 2.69 19.17
CA GLY A 622 -12.94 4.05 18.95
C GLY A 622 -13.58 4.31 17.58
N GLY A 623 -14.14 3.28 16.97
CA GLY A 623 -14.83 3.35 15.67
C GLY A 623 -13.94 2.94 14.50
N GLY A 624 -13.14 1.90 14.69
CA GLY A 624 -12.22 1.36 13.70
C GLY A 624 -12.87 0.95 12.38
N SER A 625 -12.07 0.94 11.33
CA SER A 625 -12.49 0.57 9.98
C SER A 625 -12.86 -0.93 9.88
N THR A 626 -13.82 -1.25 9.03
CA THR A 626 -14.09 -2.64 8.60
C THR A 626 -13.24 -3.07 7.41
N ASN A 627 -12.23 -2.26 7.06
CA ASN A 627 -11.32 -2.50 5.95
C ASN A 627 -9.88 -2.11 6.34
N HIS A 628 -9.22 -2.99 7.12
CA HIS A 628 -7.89 -2.71 7.66
C HIS A 628 -6.95 -3.89 7.43
N ALA A 629 -5.91 -3.67 6.63
CA ALA A 629 -5.13 -4.78 6.10
C ALA A 629 -4.16 -5.43 7.10
N TRP A 630 -3.85 -4.81 8.24
CA TRP A 630 -3.01 -5.47 9.26
C TRP A 630 -3.65 -6.75 9.80
N SER A 631 -4.99 -6.84 9.85
CA SER A 631 -5.69 -8.06 10.27
C SER A 631 -5.47 -9.25 9.33
N GLY A 632 -4.96 -9.00 8.12
CA GLY A 632 -4.54 -10.06 7.20
C GLY A 632 -3.18 -10.68 7.51
N GLY A 633 -2.47 -10.23 8.55
CA GLY A 633 -1.12 -10.68 8.89
C GLY A 633 -0.99 -12.20 9.11
N MET A 634 -2.04 -12.83 9.62
CA MET A 634 -2.13 -14.29 9.75
C MET A 634 -1.94 -15.06 8.44
N LEU A 635 -2.14 -14.42 7.28
CA LEU A 635 -1.88 -15.03 5.97
C LEU A 635 -0.40 -15.41 5.83
N THR A 636 0.50 -14.55 6.29
CA THR A 636 1.94 -14.84 6.30
C THR A 636 2.23 -16.05 7.18
N ASP A 637 1.59 -16.15 8.35
CA ASP A 637 1.78 -17.29 9.26
C ASP A 637 1.21 -18.59 8.70
N ILE A 638 0.11 -18.54 7.95
CA ILE A 638 -0.39 -19.72 7.21
C ILE A 638 0.73 -20.24 6.29
N CYS A 639 1.40 -19.36 5.55
CA CYS A 639 2.47 -19.75 4.65
C CYS A 639 3.72 -20.25 5.41
N GLU A 640 4.17 -19.51 6.42
CA GLU A 640 5.46 -19.72 7.05
C GLU A 640 5.42 -20.70 8.23
N GLN A 641 4.31 -20.75 8.96
CA GLN A 641 4.19 -21.56 10.16
C GLN A 641 3.39 -22.84 9.93
N ILE A 642 2.28 -22.79 9.16
CA ILE A 642 1.48 -23.99 8.88
C ILE A 642 2.08 -24.78 7.70
N LEU A 643 2.29 -24.10 6.56
CA LEU A 643 2.89 -24.75 5.38
C LEU A 643 4.42 -24.83 5.48
N GLY A 644 5.00 -24.04 6.37
CA GLY A 644 6.44 -24.02 6.64
C GLY A 644 7.29 -23.50 5.49
N ILE A 645 6.73 -22.63 4.64
CA ILE A 645 7.38 -22.17 3.40
C ILE A 645 7.96 -20.78 3.59
N ARG A 646 9.27 -20.65 3.51
CA ARG A 646 9.96 -19.36 3.53
C ARG A 646 11.30 -19.41 2.79
N PRO A 647 11.80 -18.27 2.26
CA PRO A 647 13.14 -18.22 1.71
C PRO A 647 14.20 -18.35 2.82
N THR A 648 15.25 -19.13 2.56
CA THR A 648 16.42 -19.26 3.43
C THR A 648 17.63 -18.53 2.86
N VAL A 649 17.64 -18.31 1.54
CA VAL A 649 18.62 -17.47 0.85
C VAL A 649 17.86 -16.41 0.05
N ALA A 650 18.31 -15.16 0.18
CA ALA A 650 17.64 -14.01 -0.40
C ALA A 650 17.32 -14.16 -1.90
N GLY A 651 16.15 -13.62 -2.30
CA GLY A 651 15.64 -13.73 -3.67
C GLY A 651 15.20 -15.13 -4.03
N TRP A 652 14.82 -15.93 -3.05
CA TRP A 652 14.32 -17.31 -3.25
C TRP A 652 15.32 -18.21 -3.99
N LYS A 653 16.62 -17.99 -3.78
CA LYS A 653 17.65 -18.91 -4.31
C LYS A 653 17.56 -20.27 -3.62
N GLU A 654 17.30 -20.25 -2.32
CA GLU A 654 16.95 -21.42 -1.53
C GLU A 654 15.74 -21.12 -0.67
N ALA A 655 14.92 -22.13 -0.45
CA ALA A 655 13.73 -22.08 0.39
C ALA A 655 13.64 -23.35 1.24
N ILE A 656 12.98 -23.25 2.38
CA ILE A 656 12.58 -24.40 3.19
C ILE A 656 11.08 -24.64 3.03
N ILE A 657 10.70 -25.92 3.07
CA ILE A 657 9.31 -26.36 3.26
C ILE A 657 9.33 -27.35 4.42
N HIS A 658 8.70 -26.98 5.54
CA HIS A 658 8.58 -27.83 6.73
C HIS A 658 7.15 -27.70 7.30
N PRO A 659 6.18 -28.47 6.76
CA PRO A 659 4.79 -28.34 7.15
C PRO A 659 4.53 -28.82 8.58
N ALA A 660 3.69 -28.09 9.30
CA ALA A 660 3.12 -28.53 10.56
C ALA A 660 1.87 -29.39 10.28
N VAL A 661 1.88 -30.66 10.68
CA VAL A 661 0.86 -31.67 10.32
C VAL A 661 -0.35 -31.66 11.25
N SER A 662 -0.65 -30.64 11.92
CA SER A 662 -1.89 -30.54 12.70
C SER A 662 -2.29 -29.08 12.75
N PRO A 663 -3.51 -28.77 12.52
CA PRO A 663 -4.75 -29.51 12.28
C PRO A 663 -5.24 -29.50 10.84
N ILE A 664 -4.38 -29.18 9.87
CA ILE A 664 -4.74 -29.16 8.44
C ILE A 664 -4.21 -30.41 7.77
N HIS A 665 -5.13 -31.25 7.28
CA HIS A 665 -4.76 -32.54 6.66
C HIS A 665 -4.52 -32.46 5.15
N GLU A 666 -4.95 -31.38 4.51
CA GLU A 666 -4.78 -31.18 3.08
C GLU A 666 -4.69 -29.69 2.77
N ALA A 667 -3.68 -29.29 2.00
CA ALA A 667 -3.57 -27.93 1.50
C ALA A 667 -2.84 -27.89 0.16
N SER A 668 -3.12 -26.83 -0.61
CA SER A 668 -2.36 -26.46 -1.79
C SER A 668 -2.13 -24.96 -1.84
N ILE A 669 -0.94 -24.55 -2.30
CA ILE A 669 -0.55 -23.14 -2.43
C ILE A 669 0.26 -22.90 -3.69
N VAL A 670 0.08 -21.73 -4.29
CA VAL A 670 0.97 -21.17 -5.29
C VAL A 670 1.57 -19.88 -4.74
N ILE A 671 2.88 -19.77 -4.69
CA ILE A 671 3.60 -18.57 -4.24
C ILE A 671 4.30 -17.92 -5.43
N PRO A 672 3.98 -16.66 -5.76
CA PRO A 672 4.60 -15.92 -6.86
C PRO A 672 5.94 -15.32 -6.39
N THR A 673 7.03 -16.03 -6.62
CA THR A 673 8.37 -15.57 -6.22
C THR A 673 9.06 -14.81 -7.36
N VAL A 674 10.15 -14.10 -7.04
CA VAL A 674 11.01 -13.45 -8.05
C VAL A 674 11.73 -14.47 -8.97
N LYS A 675 11.67 -15.78 -8.66
CA LYS A 675 12.18 -16.87 -9.50
C LYS A 675 11.09 -17.51 -10.37
N GLY A 676 9.83 -17.16 -10.15
CA GLY A 676 8.66 -17.80 -10.74
C GLY A 676 7.78 -18.45 -9.67
N LYS A 677 6.76 -19.18 -10.10
CA LYS A 677 5.78 -19.78 -9.19
C LYS A 677 6.36 -21.02 -8.49
N LEU A 678 6.41 -20.99 -7.17
CA LEU A 678 6.60 -22.16 -6.34
C LEU A 678 5.22 -22.74 -6.03
N MET A 679 4.98 -24.01 -6.37
CA MET A 679 3.73 -24.69 -6.09
C MET A 679 3.96 -25.80 -5.09
N TYR A 680 3.10 -25.90 -4.09
CA TYR A 680 3.17 -26.95 -3.08
C TYR A 680 1.77 -27.43 -2.74
N ALA A 681 1.59 -28.74 -2.70
CA ALA A 681 0.36 -29.38 -2.21
C ALA A 681 0.74 -30.56 -1.36
N PHE A 682 -0.04 -30.82 -0.31
CA PHE A 682 0.11 -32.01 0.50
C PHE A 682 -1.24 -32.60 0.93
N LYS A 683 -1.20 -33.88 1.26
CA LYS A 683 -2.29 -34.60 1.89
C LYS A 683 -1.73 -35.55 2.95
N ASP A 684 -2.24 -35.43 4.17
CA ASP A 684 -1.99 -36.33 5.29
C ASP A 684 -3.15 -37.31 5.42
N GLU A 685 -2.88 -38.59 5.17
CA GLU A 685 -3.82 -39.71 5.29
C GLU A 685 -3.66 -40.45 6.63
N GLY A 686 -3.02 -39.86 7.62
CA GLY A 686 -2.77 -40.36 8.96
C GLY A 686 -1.56 -41.29 9.08
N ASN A 687 -1.35 -42.22 8.14
CA ASN A 687 -0.16 -43.08 8.08
C ASN A 687 0.76 -42.77 6.91
N ILE A 688 0.25 -42.03 5.95
CA ILE A 688 0.97 -41.65 4.73
C ILE A 688 0.81 -40.14 4.53
N PHE A 689 1.93 -39.45 4.37
CA PHE A 689 1.97 -38.05 3.99
C PHE A 689 2.44 -37.96 2.54
N ARG A 690 1.63 -37.37 1.66
CA ARG A 690 1.96 -37.15 0.25
C ARG A 690 2.20 -35.68 0.01
N ALA A 691 3.23 -35.35 -0.75
CA ALA A 691 3.53 -33.97 -1.14
C ALA A 691 3.87 -33.88 -2.62
N THR A 692 3.36 -32.87 -3.28
CA THR A 692 3.75 -32.49 -4.65
C THR A 692 4.33 -31.09 -4.62
N ILE A 693 5.54 -30.92 -5.15
CA ILE A 693 6.25 -29.66 -5.14
C ILE A 693 6.73 -29.33 -6.55
N SER A 694 6.34 -28.20 -7.12
CA SER A 694 6.86 -27.71 -8.39
C SER A 694 7.74 -26.48 -8.15
N ILE A 695 9.03 -26.62 -8.41
CA ILE A 695 10.07 -25.66 -8.08
C ILE A 695 10.51 -24.93 -9.35
N PRO A 696 10.48 -23.58 -9.37
CA PRO A 696 10.92 -22.81 -10.52
C PRO A 696 12.43 -22.87 -10.74
N LYS A 697 12.88 -22.55 -11.94
CA LYS A 697 14.30 -22.54 -12.30
C LYS A 697 15.10 -21.57 -11.43
N GLY A 698 16.26 -22.01 -10.94
CA GLY A 698 17.16 -21.18 -10.11
C GLY A 698 16.77 -21.11 -8.64
N MET A 699 15.90 -22.00 -8.20
CA MET A 699 15.55 -22.23 -6.80
C MET A 699 15.93 -23.66 -6.39
N THR A 700 16.35 -23.81 -5.14
CA THR A 700 16.49 -25.10 -4.45
C THR A 700 15.55 -25.09 -3.24
N VAL A 701 14.82 -26.19 -3.01
CA VAL A 701 13.95 -26.33 -1.85
C VAL A 701 14.53 -27.40 -0.92
N HIS A 702 14.73 -27.04 0.35
CA HIS A 702 15.04 -27.97 1.42
C HIS A 702 13.71 -28.40 2.06
N PHE A 703 13.27 -29.60 1.70
CA PHE A 703 12.04 -30.17 2.23
C PHE A 703 12.34 -30.98 3.47
N ILE A 704 11.66 -30.67 4.57
CA ILE A 704 11.70 -31.42 5.82
C ILE A 704 10.33 -32.06 6.02
N ALA A 705 10.31 -33.36 6.16
CA ALA A 705 9.07 -34.09 6.41
C ALA A 705 8.43 -33.64 7.74
N PRO A 706 7.10 -33.69 7.84
CA PRO A 706 6.45 -33.44 9.13
C PRO A 706 6.95 -34.35 10.23
N ASN A 707 6.87 -33.88 11.47
CA ASN A 707 7.30 -34.67 12.62
C ASN A 707 6.61 -36.04 12.64
N GLY A 708 7.39 -37.10 12.84
CA GLY A 708 6.91 -38.46 12.86
C GLY A 708 6.78 -39.15 11.49
N TYR A 709 7.15 -38.47 10.39
CA TYR A 709 7.15 -39.05 9.04
C TYR A 709 8.55 -39.17 8.46
N ALA A 710 8.81 -40.26 7.73
CA ALA A 710 10.08 -40.46 7.01
C ALA A 710 9.86 -41.19 5.68
N LEU A 711 10.81 -41.01 4.74
CA LEU A 711 10.95 -41.77 3.52
C LEU A 711 12.29 -42.53 3.60
N ASN A 712 12.27 -43.85 3.71
CA ASN A 712 13.49 -44.67 3.86
C ASN A 712 14.44 -44.13 4.95
N GLN A 713 13.89 -43.80 6.12
CA GLN A 713 14.60 -43.19 7.27
C GLN A 713 15.15 -41.79 7.02
N ARG A 714 14.82 -41.15 5.88
CA ARG A 714 15.21 -39.78 5.59
C ARG A 714 14.05 -38.84 5.92
N HIS A 715 14.34 -37.79 6.69
CA HIS A 715 13.39 -36.74 7.06
C HIS A 715 13.60 -35.48 6.22
N GLU A 716 14.78 -35.33 5.60
CA GLU A 716 15.16 -34.13 4.86
C GLU A 716 15.62 -34.44 3.43
N MET A 717 15.30 -33.57 2.50
CA MET A 717 15.67 -33.68 1.10
C MET A 717 15.99 -32.31 0.51
N SER A 718 17.03 -32.23 -0.31
CA SER A 718 17.30 -31.05 -1.14
C SER A 718 16.79 -31.30 -2.57
N LEU A 719 15.81 -30.50 -2.99
CA LEU A 719 15.11 -30.63 -4.27
C LEU A 719 15.50 -29.49 -5.21
N LYS A 720 15.85 -29.83 -6.44
CA LYS A 720 16.18 -28.87 -7.49
C LYS A 720 14.93 -28.51 -8.32
N ALA A 721 15.06 -27.51 -9.22
CA ALA A 721 14.01 -27.12 -10.14
C ALA A 721 13.36 -28.32 -10.85
N GLY A 722 12.02 -28.31 -10.94
CA GLY A 722 11.21 -29.40 -11.49
C GLY A 722 10.04 -29.77 -10.58
N THR A 723 9.26 -30.76 -10.99
CA THR A 723 8.14 -31.28 -10.19
C THR A 723 8.57 -32.56 -9.47
N HIS A 724 8.30 -32.62 -8.18
CA HIS A 724 8.64 -33.74 -7.29
C HIS A 724 7.39 -34.25 -6.59
N GLU A 725 7.22 -35.57 -6.61
CA GLU A 725 6.19 -36.27 -5.85
C GLU A 725 6.88 -37.05 -4.74
N LEU A 726 6.48 -36.79 -3.50
CA LEU A 726 7.08 -37.37 -2.29
C LEU A 726 6.02 -38.12 -1.50
N VAL A 727 6.40 -39.27 -0.96
CA VAL A 727 5.53 -40.10 -0.11
C VAL A 727 6.30 -40.48 1.14
N PHE A 728 5.84 -40.05 2.28
CA PHE A 728 6.42 -40.33 3.58
C PHE A 728 5.49 -41.22 4.39
N TYR A 729 6.07 -42.08 5.21
CA TYR A 729 5.35 -43.00 6.07
C TYR A 729 5.55 -42.63 7.53
N LYS A 730 4.48 -42.74 8.30
CA LYS A 730 4.54 -42.53 9.74
C LYS A 730 5.47 -43.55 10.37
N GLN A 731 6.39 -43.05 11.16
CA GLN A 731 7.33 -43.92 11.91
C GLN A 731 6.60 -44.43 13.16
N SER A 732 6.90 -45.68 13.52
CA SER A 732 6.48 -46.20 14.83
C SER A 732 7.20 -45.40 15.92
N PRO A 733 6.51 -45.04 17.03
CA PRO A 733 7.08 -44.26 18.12
C PRO A 733 8.31 -44.93 18.74
#